data_212593ccfe03a9bb9ece0719174e813a
#
_entry.id   212593ccfe03a9bb9ece0719174e813a
#
_cell.length_a   1.000
_cell.length_b   1.000
_cell.length_c   1.000
_cell.angle_alpha   90.00
_cell.angle_beta   90.00
_cell.angle_gamma   90.00
#
_symmetry.space_group_name_H-M   'P 1'
#
loop_
_entity.id
_entity.type
_entity.pdbx_description
1 polymer ?
#
loop_
_entity_poly.entity_id
_entity_poly.type
_entity_poly.pdbx_seq_one_letter_code
_entity_poly.pdbx_strand_id
1 'polypeptide(L)'
;MKTTLLSTVIAVALATAAAPAQALAQADAPLPLSGAAYRVAEQAFAAYERGDYQAAYQQSSEAIRLRPDVVRLRLLQIYALQKLGRPAEAQQQARRALDAGMKDPALPALAAATAARSTPPDARGGRAPTPPRAAGSGADRARQQAYALATEAYAAYDAGRMGEAASKAEQAFRQQPKQGAWAMLWVAALEAQQQAERADAAIGTALQLGALNVEELRARRVALARQRALLQAQQAYQSLSTQNDAAAVAQARAAVELAPDVASYRLLLITAQLQQGQLADAERSADQALQADGGDLNARLMRGYLRQRQGKTLLANEDFDFALAAPGSTMQQRNVRLLAVDAALAAGDRTRAAALLAPLQAALPTDVGDARAQQLLQQGIEQRARATGSSRELPRMSAQTYPAPFQHCQPADTGGACTLMPVDLQGDGGAAQRAYAAYARQDYAEAIGEARQAAQLAPEDASLQGLLTTTLAAGNRSQQDEARLRLEATLAQHPDDAVALMQRGYLNQKAREPARALADFRAAEATGRAPRSVVIDQAYASAANGDHPQAVTLLRSAIDRADAGELPLDAHQRYNVRNAIANYSREWGVIASAGFRGARQAATNVGGAAISTPGDSVFSTLEAFWRPPAFNDQHGTLELYTRLLNTLYDEGGTYESIRAVDPCTGESTPDARARADRLSRSRSTTGWPSTIASFGLRYAFGQTGLSAGIERRQFLGSATRSGDVYPASAAVQCRLQLALNPPLEASTLARYRLASGSGGWMSYLTYGYYHGTDLRTDVNQWWMVSGYAQGGYTWDDNSAHFTLDALDANGTPVRRIGDAHGRLHREQWFAAAELRAGRSFRFGAGQTHWVATPYVVVGADWLDQRSRVRDIRYPLFPAQSFALNDTQRSWSLGAGPGVGVRYWFREDHYNTPRSYLDLTVQYRFAIGGGDTQRAKGLFATAILYY
;
A
#
# COMPACT_ATOMS: atom_id res chain seq x y z
N MET A 1 -25.10 -32.02 -16.95
CA MET A 1 -25.51 -30.57 -17.09
C MET A 1 -24.87 -29.65 -16.10
N LYS A 2 -24.74 -29.97 -14.80
CA LYS A 2 -24.10 -29.07 -13.79
C LYS A 2 -22.61 -28.76 -14.08
N THR A 3 -21.86 -29.76 -14.53
CA THR A 3 -20.43 -29.60 -14.87
C THR A 3 -20.17 -28.86 -16.17
N THR A 4 -21.05 -29.02 -17.16
CA THR A 4 -20.92 -28.35 -18.48
C THR A 4 -21.26 -26.85 -18.42
N LEU A 5 -22.20 -26.43 -17.58
CA LEU A 5 -22.56 -25.03 -17.41
C LEU A 5 -21.47 -24.24 -16.65
N LEU A 6 -20.85 -24.88 -15.67
CA LEU A 6 -19.74 -24.26 -14.95
C LEU A 6 -18.53 -24.05 -15.88
N SER A 7 -18.25 -25.01 -16.74
CA SER A 7 -17.19 -24.93 -17.75
C SER A 7 -17.46 -23.85 -18.79
N THR A 8 -18.73 -23.63 -19.16
CA THR A 8 -19.11 -22.58 -20.14
C THR A 8 -19.00 -21.18 -19.54
N VAL A 9 -19.35 -20.99 -18.28
CA VAL A 9 -19.20 -19.71 -17.59
C VAL A 9 -17.71 -19.35 -17.41
N ILE A 10 -16.89 -20.33 -17.08
CA ILE A 10 -15.43 -20.14 -16.99
C ILE A 10 -14.82 -19.88 -18.39
N ALA A 11 -15.28 -20.56 -19.43
CA ALA A 11 -14.80 -20.36 -20.78
C ALA A 11 -15.16 -18.98 -21.37
N VAL A 12 -16.36 -18.46 -21.08
CA VAL A 12 -16.76 -17.11 -21.51
C VAL A 12 -15.95 -16.04 -20.77
N ALA A 13 -15.68 -16.22 -19.48
CA ALA A 13 -14.85 -15.31 -18.70
C ALA A 13 -13.38 -15.32 -19.17
N LEU A 14 -12.86 -16.49 -19.58
CA LEU A 14 -11.50 -16.62 -20.10
C LEU A 14 -11.37 -16.09 -21.55
N ALA A 15 -12.40 -16.24 -22.38
CA ALA A 15 -12.39 -15.75 -23.76
C ALA A 15 -12.41 -14.22 -23.83
N THR A 16 -13.06 -13.53 -22.87
CA THR A 16 -13.06 -12.07 -22.80
C THR A 16 -11.75 -11.49 -22.21
N ALA A 17 -10.98 -12.29 -21.46
CA ALA A 17 -9.69 -11.87 -20.91
C ALA A 17 -8.51 -12.01 -21.91
N ALA A 18 -8.65 -12.83 -22.97
CA ALA A 18 -7.56 -13.10 -23.92
C ALA A 18 -7.38 -12.03 -25.01
N ALA A 19 -8.38 -11.18 -25.25
CA ALA A 19 -8.33 -10.20 -26.34
C ALA A 19 -7.42 -8.97 -26.13
N PRO A 20 -7.12 -8.47 -24.91
CA PRO A 20 -6.24 -7.33 -24.72
C PRO A 20 -4.76 -7.66 -24.52
N ALA A 21 -4.38 -8.94 -24.37
CA ALA A 21 -2.99 -9.28 -24.03
C ALA A 21 -1.97 -9.12 -25.17
N GLN A 22 -2.41 -8.98 -26.42
CA GLN A 22 -1.50 -8.82 -27.57
C GLN A 22 -1.12 -7.38 -27.91
N ALA A 23 -1.69 -6.37 -27.25
CA ALA A 23 -1.38 -4.96 -27.51
C ALA A 23 -0.39 -4.33 -26.48
N LEU A 24 0.14 -5.10 -25.50
CA LEU A 24 0.95 -4.56 -24.40
C LEU A 24 2.42 -4.99 -24.39
N ALA A 25 2.94 -5.47 -25.52
CA ALA A 25 4.35 -5.89 -25.62
C ALA A 25 5.26 -4.80 -26.20
N GLN A 26 5.10 -3.54 -25.82
CA GLN A 26 6.11 -2.49 -26.03
C GLN A 26 5.82 -1.31 -25.09
N ALA A 27 6.40 -1.34 -23.88
CA ALA A 27 6.59 -0.15 -23.07
C ALA A 27 8.06 -0.09 -22.68
N ASP A 28 8.74 0.91 -23.23
CA ASP A 28 10.17 1.17 -23.07
C ASP A 28 10.55 1.41 -21.60
N ALA A 29 11.62 0.73 -21.16
CA ALA A 29 12.25 0.98 -19.87
C ALA A 29 13.05 2.31 -19.94
N PRO A 30 12.93 3.22 -18.96
CA PRO A 30 13.65 4.48 -18.98
C PRO A 30 15.13 4.30 -18.67
N LEU A 31 15.97 4.65 -19.61
CA LEU A 31 17.38 5.00 -19.36
C LEU A 31 17.43 6.32 -18.54
N PRO A 32 18.56 6.66 -17.88
CA PRO A 32 18.75 7.94 -17.20
C PRO A 32 18.62 9.19 -18.10
N LEU A 33 18.36 8.99 -19.35
CA LEU A 33 17.93 9.98 -20.34
C LEU A 33 16.43 9.83 -20.58
N SER A 34 15.62 10.84 -20.35
CA SER A 34 14.16 10.82 -20.59
C SER A 34 13.77 11.72 -21.77
N GLY A 35 12.64 11.44 -22.39
CA GLY A 35 12.02 12.30 -23.40
C GLY A 35 12.75 12.34 -24.73
N ALA A 36 12.91 13.53 -25.33
CA ALA A 36 13.50 13.73 -26.65
C ALA A 36 14.98 13.32 -26.69
N ALA A 37 15.73 13.60 -25.63
CA ALA A 37 17.14 13.26 -25.53
C ALA A 37 17.40 11.74 -25.55
N TYR A 38 16.52 10.97 -24.90
CA TYR A 38 16.57 9.51 -24.92
C TYR A 38 16.35 8.94 -26.31
N ARG A 39 15.29 9.35 -27.02
CA ARG A 39 14.99 8.83 -28.36
C ARG A 39 16.11 9.11 -29.35
N VAL A 40 16.70 10.31 -29.30
CA VAL A 40 17.82 10.67 -30.17
C VAL A 40 19.09 9.89 -29.79
N ALA A 41 19.35 9.66 -28.52
CA ALA A 41 20.46 8.84 -28.07
C ALA A 41 20.30 7.38 -28.50
N GLU A 42 19.13 6.77 -28.32
CA GLU A 42 18.83 5.42 -28.79
C GLU A 42 19.04 5.25 -30.29
N GLN A 43 18.57 6.21 -31.08
CA GLN A 43 18.80 6.24 -32.53
C GLN A 43 20.30 6.35 -32.87
N ALA A 44 21.07 7.12 -32.10
CA ALA A 44 22.51 7.26 -32.28
C ALA A 44 23.25 5.94 -31.99
N PHE A 45 22.92 5.24 -30.91
CA PHE A 45 23.50 3.93 -30.61
C PHE A 45 23.10 2.88 -31.64
N ALA A 46 21.82 2.80 -32.01
CA ALA A 46 21.35 1.89 -33.03
C ALA A 46 21.97 2.16 -34.41
N ALA A 47 22.22 3.41 -34.78
CA ALA A 47 22.93 3.76 -35.99
C ALA A 47 24.40 3.30 -35.95
N TYR A 48 25.07 3.48 -34.81
CA TYR A 48 26.45 3.01 -34.60
C TYR A 48 26.56 1.48 -34.73
N GLU A 49 25.62 0.74 -34.12
CA GLU A 49 25.58 -0.74 -34.19
C GLU A 49 25.34 -1.26 -35.62
N ARG A 50 24.53 -0.56 -36.40
CA ARG A 50 24.29 -0.89 -37.83
C ARG A 50 25.46 -0.52 -38.73
N GLY A 51 26.50 0.13 -38.23
CA GLY A 51 27.63 0.61 -39.01
C GLY A 51 27.40 1.93 -39.73
N ASP A 52 26.24 2.58 -39.52
CA ASP A 52 25.98 3.92 -40.08
C ASP A 52 26.59 4.99 -39.15
N TYR A 53 27.91 5.12 -39.24
CA TYR A 53 28.67 6.02 -38.36
C TYR A 53 28.38 7.49 -38.64
N GLN A 54 27.90 7.85 -39.87
CA GLN A 54 27.50 9.21 -40.19
C GLN A 54 26.21 9.61 -39.47
N ALA A 55 25.20 8.76 -39.50
CA ALA A 55 23.97 8.95 -38.71
C ALA A 55 24.23 8.93 -37.23
N ALA A 56 25.09 8.01 -36.74
CA ALA A 56 25.49 7.93 -35.32
C ALA A 56 26.14 9.23 -34.84
N TYR A 57 27.04 9.83 -35.65
CA TYR A 57 27.66 11.11 -35.34
C TYR A 57 26.64 12.26 -35.29
N GLN A 58 25.74 12.35 -36.27
CA GLN A 58 24.72 13.41 -36.31
C GLN A 58 23.75 13.33 -35.12
N GLN A 59 23.25 12.13 -34.87
CA GLN A 59 22.29 11.89 -33.78
C GLN A 59 22.94 11.99 -32.39
N SER A 60 24.18 11.52 -32.20
CA SER A 60 24.91 11.72 -30.94
C SER A 60 25.20 13.20 -30.70
N SER A 61 25.48 13.99 -31.74
CA SER A 61 25.67 15.44 -31.63
C SER A 61 24.38 16.15 -31.18
N GLU A 62 23.23 15.75 -31.73
CA GLU A 62 21.93 16.25 -31.31
C GLU A 62 21.57 15.84 -29.88
N ALA A 63 21.83 14.58 -29.50
CA ALA A 63 21.64 14.10 -28.14
C ALA A 63 22.52 14.85 -27.12
N ILE A 64 23.78 15.16 -27.47
CA ILE A 64 24.68 15.98 -26.67
C ILE A 64 24.19 17.42 -26.53
N ARG A 65 23.54 17.97 -27.56
CA ARG A 65 22.94 19.32 -27.48
C ARG A 65 21.81 19.36 -26.46
N LEU A 66 21.02 18.30 -26.36
CA LEU A 66 19.92 18.16 -25.43
C LEU A 66 20.39 17.82 -24.00
N ARG A 67 21.48 17.03 -23.88
CA ARG A 67 22.06 16.58 -22.61
C ARG A 67 23.60 16.59 -22.70
N PRO A 68 24.20 17.77 -22.49
CA PRO A 68 25.65 17.96 -22.62
C PRO A 68 26.47 17.28 -21.51
N ASP A 69 25.82 16.93 -20.42
CA ASP A 69 26.38 16.34 -19.21
C ASP A 69 26.65 14.82 -19.29
N VAL A 70 26.13 14.14 -20.31
CA VAL A 70 26.20 12.69 -20.43
C VAL A 70 27.47 12.24 -21.15
N VAL A 71 28.43 11.71 -20.40
CA VAL A 71 29.74 11.27 -20.92
C VAL A 71 29.61 10.20 -22.01
N ARG A 72 28.71 9.26 -21.87
CA ARG A 72 28.51 8.15 -22.84
C ARG A 72 28.12 8.65 -24.23
N LEU A 73 27.38 9.74 -24.33
CA LEU A 73 27.03 10.34 -25.63
C LEU A 73 28.25 10.97 -26.28
N ARG A 74 29.14 11.57 -25.51
CA ARG A 74 30.43 12.11 -25.99
C ARG A 74 31.35 11.00 -26.48
N LEU A 75 31.43 9.91 -25.75
CA LEU A 75 32.23 8.74 -26.18
C LEU A 75 31.67 8.14 -27.47
N LEU A 76 30.33 8.00 -27.61
CA LEU A 76 29.71 7.52 -28.85
C LEU A 76 30.05 8.42 -30.02
N GLN A 77 29.97 9.76 -29.86
CA GLN A 77 30.38 10.73 -30.89
C GLN A 77 31.86 10.58 -31.28
N ILE A 78 32.74 10.43 -30.31
CA ILE A 78 34.18 10.26 -30.52
C ILE A 78 34.47 8.95 -31.29
N TYR A 79 33.83 7.85 -30.90
CA TYR A 79 33.99 6.57 -31.59
C TYR A 79 33.39 6.59 -33.02
N ALA A 80 32.27 7.26 -33.21
CA ALA A 80 31.69 7.45 -34.54
C ALA A 80 32.63 8.25 -35.46
N LEU A 81 33.27 9.32 -34.95
CA LEU A 81 34.29 10.09 -35.68
C LEU A 81 35.53 9.27 -36.00
N GLN A 82 35.98 8.40 -35.13
CA GLN A 82 37.09 7.50 -35.39
C GLN A 82 36.73 6.50 -36.51
N LYS A 83 35.55 5.93 -36.49
CA LYS A 83 35.08 5.01 -37.54
C LYS A 83 34.85 5.71 -38.89
N LEU A 84 34.52 7.02 -38.90
CA LEU A 84 34.44 7.84 -40.07
C LEU A 84 35.79 8.29 -40.64
N GLY A 85 36.90 7.88 -40.03
CA GLY A 85 38.23 8.28 -40.47
C GLY A 85 38.57 9.76 -40.17
N ARG A 86 37.94 10.34 -39.14
CA ARG A 86 38.10 11.74 -38.69
C ARG A 86 38.82 11.83 -37.36
N PRO A 87 40.04 11.30 -37.18
CA PRO A 87 40.71 11.16 -35.89
C PRO A 87 41.09 12.51 -35.24
N ALA A 88 41.37 13.54 -36.04
CA ALA A 88 41.66 14.87 -35.51
C ALA A 88 40.48 15.50 -34.81
N GLU A 89 39.26 15.32 -35.35
CA GLU A 89 38.04 15.82 -34.75
C GLU A 89 37.65 14.96 -33.52
N ALA A 90 37.85 13.63 -33.59
CA ALA A 90 37.63 12.74 -32.44
C ALA A 90 38.52 13.17 -31.26
N GLN A 91 39.80 13.48 -31.53
CA GLN A 91 40.75 13.98 -30.50
C GLN A 91 40.32 15.34 -29.92
N GLN A 92 39.85 16.26 -30.78
CA GLN A 92 39.36 17.55 -30.35
C GLN A 92 38.13 17.42 -29.44
N GLN A 93 37.18 16.51 -29.78
CA GLN A 93 36.01 16.28 -28.94
C GLN A 93 36.35 15.61 -27.60
N ALA A 94 37.35 14.72 -27.58
CA ALA A 94 37.85 14.12 -26.35
C ALA A 94 38.48 15.18 -25.43
N ARG A 95 39.30 16.11 -25.98
CA ARG A 95 39.85 17.24 -25.21
C ARG A 95 38.75 18.14 -24.64
N ARG A 96 37.75 18.51 -25.46
CA ARG A 96 36.59 19.32 -25.02
C ARG A 96 35.80 18.66 -23.90
N ALA A 97 35.68 17.33 -23.91
CA ALA A 97 35.03 16.59 -22.83
C ALA A 97 35.82 16.64 -21.53
N LEU A 98 37.17 16.52 -21.62
CA LEU A 98 38.09 16.67 -20.46
C LEU A 98 38.05 18.10 -19.91
N ASP A 99 38.12 19.12 -20.79
CA ASP A 99 38.04 20.54 -20.43
C ASP A 99 36.73 20.90 -19.76
N ALA A 100 35.62 20.19 -20.12
CA ALA A 100 34.33 20.30 -19.47
C ALA A 100 34.22 19.53 -18.14
N GLY A 101 35.36 18.99 -17.65
CA GLY A 101 35.39 18.29 -16.34
C GLY A 101 34.81 16.87 -16.35
N MET A 102 34.56 16.26 -17.51
CA MET A 102 34.01 14.91 -17.60
C MET A 102 35.07 13.86 -17.23
N LYS A 103 34.71 12.95 -16.34
CA LYS A 103 35.60 11.89 -15.83
C LYS A 103 35.19 10.55 -16.44
N ASP A 104 36.01 10.09 -17.41
CA ASP A 104 35.91 8.73 -17.95
C ASP A 104 37.32 8.23 -18.29
N PRO A 105 37.68 6.99 -17.94
CA PRO A 105 39.04 6.45 -18.14
C PRO A 105 39.46 6.36 -19.60
N ALA A 106 38.55 6.36 -20.57
CA ALA A 106 38.86 6.32 -21.99
C ALA A 106 39.22 7.71 -22.56
N LEU A 107 38.72 8.80 -21.98
CA LEU A 107 38.90 10.15 -22.53
C LEU A 107 40.35 10.60 -22.59
N PRO A 108 41.23 10.38 -21.57
CA PRO A 108 42.64 10.78 -21.66
C PRO A 108 43.40 10.07 -22.78
N ALA A 109 43.17 8.78 -22.98
CA ALA A 109 43.77 7.99 -24.06
C ALA A 109 43.28 8.47 -25.44
N LEU A 110 41.97 8.79 -25.57
CA LEU A 110 41.39 9.30 -26.81
C LEU A 110 41.86 10.74 -27.13
N ALA A 111 42.18 11.55 -26.14
CA ALA A 111 42.69 12.90 -26.30
C ALA A 111 44.20 12.90 -26.64
N ALA A 112 44.95 11.85 -26.24
CA ALA A 112 46.39 11.71 -26.47
C ALA A 112 46.77 10.98 -27.79
N ALA A 113 45.79 10.30 -28.44
CA ALA A 113 46.05 9.51 -29.65
C ALA A 113 46.56 10.43 -30.79
N THR A 114 47.86 10.32 -31.11
CA THR A 114 48.47 11.01 -32.25
C THR A 114 47.94 10.39 -33.55
N ALA A 115 47.58 11.25 -34.53
CA ALA A 115 47.14 10.83 -35.84
C ALA A 115 48.24 10.06 -36.55
N ALA A 116 48.19 8.73 -36.54
CA ALA A 116 48.97 7.92 -37.44
C ALA A 116 48.48 8.18 -38.87
N ARG A 117 49.38 8.68 -39.73
CA ARG A 117 49.14 8.87 -41.17
C ARG A 117 48.86 7.51 -41.82
N SER A 118 47.66 7.22 -42.17
CA SER A 118 47.28 6.13 -43.06
C SER A 118 47.13 6.66 -44.47
N THR A 119 48.07 6.35 -45.31
CA THR A 119 47.98 6.43 -46.78
C THR A 119 46.91 5.45 -47.29
N PRO A 120 46.09 5.80 -48.26
CA PRO A 120 45.08 4.89 -48.83
C PRO A 120 45.77 3.84 -49.72
N PRO A 121 45.41 2.55 -49.65
CA PRO A 121 45.77 1.59 -50.69
C PRO A 121 44.75 1.63 -51.82
N ASP A 122 45.28 1.64 -53.03
CA ASP A 122 44.65 1.57 -54.32
C ASP A 122 43.69 0.38 -54.48
N ALA A 123 42.59 0.67 -55.13
CA ALA A 123 41.62 -0.30 -55.61
C ALA A 123 42.21 -1.18 -56.73
N ARG A 124 42.44 -2.50 -56.46
CA ARG A 124 42.44 -3.55 -57.49
C ARG A 124 41.80 -4.82 -56.94
N GLY A 125 40.83 -5.29 -57.69
CA GLY A 125 39.96 -6.39 -57.35
C GLY A 125 40.71 -7.71 -57.11
N GLY A 126 40.26 -8.40 -56.05
CA GLY A 126 40.66 -9.74 -55.70
C GLY A 126 39.53 -10.41 -54.89
N ARG A 127 39.01 -11.45 -55.51
CA ARG A 127 38.03 -12.41 -55.04
C ARG A 127 38.25 -12.78 -53.56
N ALA A 128 37.24 -12.62 -52.75
CA ALA A 128 37.19 -12.99 -51.32
C ALA A 128 37.50 -14.47 -51.14
N PRO A 129 38.45 -14.86 -50.32
CA PRO A 129 38.53 -16.23 -49.80
C PRO A 129 37.52 -16.40 -48.65
N THR A 130 36.73 -17.44 -48.76
CA THR A 130 35.88 -17.95 -47.69
C THR A 130 36.73 -18.19 -46.43
N PRO A 131 36.36 -17.66 -45.25
CA PRO A 131 37.13 -17.94 -44.05
C PRO A 131 36.98 -19.42 -43.68
N PRO A 132 38.06 -20.09 -43.25
CA PRO A 132 38.01 -21.43 -42.79
C PRO A 132 37.21 -21.45 -41.48
N ARG A 133 36.23 -22.32 -41.42
CA ARG A 133 35.47 -22.64 -40.22
C ARG A 133 36.42 -23.27 -39.18
N ALA A 134 37.12 -22.44 -38.41
CA ALA A 134 37.87 -22.87 -37.24
C ALA A 134 36.83 -23.34 -36.22
N ALA A 135 36.82 -24.63 -35.93
CA ALA A 135 36.18 -25.20 -34.74
C ALA A 135 36.76 -24.52 -33.52
N GLY A 136 36.09 -23.50 -32.97
CA GLY A 136 36.51 -22.83 -31.77
C GLY A 136 36.69 -23.82 -30.65
N SER A 137 37.77 -23.74 -29.90
CA SER A 137 38.01 -24.53 -28.70
C SER A 137 36.83 -24.41 -27.75
N GLY A 138 36.56 -25.43 -26.90
CA GLY A 138 35.49 -25.37 -25.90
C GLY A 138 35.54 -24.11 -25.02
N ALA A 139 36.76 -23.58 -24.80
CA ALA A 139 37.03 -22.35 -24.07
C ALA A 139 36.50 -21.06 -24.79
N ASP A 140 36.57 -21.01 -26.12
CA ASP A 140 36.05 -19.85 -26.86
C ASP A 140 34.53 -19.82 -26.89
N ARG A 141 33.88 -20.99 -26.95
CA ARG A 141 32.41 -21.10 -26.82
C ARG A 141 31.94 -20.68 -25.43
N ALA A 142 32.60 -21.13 -24.36
CA ALA A 142 32.28 -20.73 -22.99
C ALA A 142 32.45 -19.23 -22.78
N ARG A 143 33.50 -18.63 -23.39
CA ARG A 143 33.74 -17.19 -23.33
C ARG A 143 32.63 -16.42 -24.04
N GLN A 144 32.20 -16.85 -25.24
CA GLN A 144 31.10 -16.22 -25.98
C GLN A 144 29.77 -16.34 -25.24
N GLN A 145 29.51 -17.48 -24.58
CA GLN A 145 28.30 -17.67 -23.75
C GLN A 145 28.31 -16.74 -22.53
N ALA A 146 29.45 -16.55 -21.86
CA ALA A 146 29.54 -15.63 -20.74
C ALA A 146 29.30 -14.19 -21.14
N TYR A 147 29.81 -13.75 -22.30
CA TYR A 147 29.53 -12.41 -22.83
C TYR A 147 28.07 -12.23 -23.24
N ALA A 148 27.43 -13.24 -23.82
CA ALA A 148 26.00 -13.20 -24.14
C ALA A 148 25.15 -13.05 -22.87
N LEU A 149 25.44 -13.85 -21.84
CA LEU A 149 24.77 -13.75 -20.54
C LEU A 149 24.96 -12.39 -19.88
N ALA A 150 26.16 -11.81 -19.97
CA ALA A 150 26.42 -10.47 -19.44
C ALA A 150 25.62 -9.39 -20.20
N THR A 151 25.56 -9.48 -21.54
CA THR A 151 24.75 -8.56 -22.35
C THR A 151 23.26 -8.64 -21.99
N GLU A 152 22.75 -9.86 -21.81
CA GLU A 152 21.37 -10.08 -21.35
C GLU A 152 21.16 -9.57 -19.91
N ALA A 153 22.17 -9.70 -19.03
CA ALA A 153 22.09 -9.16 -17.67
C ALA A 153 22.00 -7.64 -17.66
N TYR A 154 22.80 -6.94 -18.47
CA TYR A 154 22.70 -5.48 -18.61
C TYR A 154 21.34 -5.07 -19.19
N ALA A 155 20.87 -5.73 -20.23
CA ALA A 155 19.56 -5.47 -20.80
C ALA A 155 18.42 -5.72 -19.79
N ALA A 156 18.54 -6.74 -18.95
CA ALA A 156 17.57 -7.00 -17.89
C ALA A 156 17.63 -5.93 -16.78
N TYR A 157 18.83 -5.47 -16.42
CA TYR A 157 19.04 -4.39 -15.46
C TYR A 157 18.42 -3.09 -15.95
N ASP A 158 18.70 -2.70 -17.19
CA ASP A 158 18.16 -1.49 -17.82
C ASP A 158 16.64 -1.57 -17.98
N ALA A 159 16.09 -2.78 -18.17
CA ALA A 159 14.65 -3.03 -18.22
C ALA A 159 13.96 -3.12 -16.84
N GLY A 160 14.68 -2.88 -15.74
CA GLY A 160 14.14 -2.98 -14.39
C GLY A 160 13.89 -4.41 -13.87
N ARG A 161 14.28 -5.45 -14.64
CA ARG A 161 14.14 -6.85 -14.26
C ARG A 161 15.31 -7.31 -13.40
N MET A 162 15.43 -6.72 -12.20
CA MET A 162 16.62 -6.89 -11.33
C MET A 162 16.91 -8.34 -10.92
N GLY A 163 15.87 -9.18 -10.76
CA GLY A 163 16.06 -10.60 -10.44
C GLY A 163 16.71 -11.40 -11.58
N GLU A 164 16.30 -11.12 -12.82
CA GLU A 164 16.91 -11.70 -14.03
C GLU A 164 18.32 -11.17 -14.24
N ALA A 165 18.51 -9.86 -14.05
CA ALA A 165 19.81 -9.21 -14.15
C ALA A 165 20.83 -9.83 -13.16
N ALA A 166 20.45 -9.98 -11.89
CA ALA A 166 21.28 -10.60 -10.86
C ALA A 166 21.67 -12.05 -11.22
N SER A 167 20.71 -12.85 -11.65
CA SER A 167 20.94 -14.27 -12.00
C SER A 167 21.87 -14.42 -13.21
N LYS A 168 21.64 -13.64 -14.26
CA LYS A 168 22.46 -13.69 -15.48
C LYS A 168 23.87 -13.11 -15.26
N ALA A 169 23.97 -12.01 -14.48
CA ALA A 169 25.26 -11.44 -14.10
C ALA A 169 26.09 -12.41 -13.26
N GLU A 170 25.48 -13.12 -12.31
CA GLU A 170 26.13 -14.19 -11.52
C GLU A 170 26.66 -15.30 -12.44
N GLN A 171 25.84 -15.80 -13.35
CA GLN A 171 26.21 -16.87 -14.28
C GLN A 171 27.35 -16.45 -15.20
N ALA A 172 27.28 -15.23 -15.74
CA ALA A 172 28.32 -14.67 -16.58
C ALA A 172 29.63 -14.53 -15.80
N PHE A 173 29.59 -13.99 -14.58
CA PHE A 173 30.76 -13.79 -13.72
C PHE A 173 31.40 -15.12 -13.31
N ARG A 174 30.59 -16.12 -12.91
CA ARG A 174 31.12 -17.47 -12.55
C ARG A 174 31.85 -18.16 -13.69
N GLN A 175 31.45 -17.89 -14.95
CA GLN A 175 32.17 -18.40 -16.14
C GLN A 175 33.45 -17.61 -16.44
N GLN A 176 33.48 -16.32 -16.09
CA GLN A 176 34.62 -15.42 -16.32
C GLN A 176 34.89 -14.55 -15.07
N PRO A 177 35.50 -15.13 -14.00
CA PRO A 177 35.66 -14.43 -12.71
C PRO A 177 36.52 -13.17 -12.74
N LYS A 178 37.38 -13.03 -13.78
CA LYS A 178 38.20 -11.82 -13.95
C LYS A 178 37.44 -10.58 -14.43
N GLN A 179 36.18 -10.73 -14.86
CA GLN A 179 35.34 -9.62 -15.32
C GLN A 179 34.66 -8.91 -14.15
N GLY A 180 35.41 -8.03 -13.47
CA GLY A 180 34.92 -7.31 -12.28
C GLY A 180 33.66 -6.48 -12.52
N ALA A 181 33.46 -5.95 -13.74
CA ALA A 181 32.24 -5.22 -14.08
C ALA A 181 30.96 -6.08 -13.97
N TRP A 182 31.06 -7.38 -14.24
CA TRP A 182 29.91 -8.28 -14.11
C TRP A 182 29.62 -8.62 -12.65
N ALA A 183 30.65 -8.69 -11.80
CA ALA A 183 30.49 -8.78 -10.35
C ALA A 183 29.75 -7.54 -9.80
N MET A 184 30.14 -6.34 -10.25
CA MET A 184 29.48 -5.10 -9.86
C MET A 184 28.04 -5.03 -10.33
N LEU A 185 27.74 -5.47 -11.55
CA LEU A 185 26.37 -5.56 -12.04
C LEU A 185 25.52 -6.53 -11.21
N TRP A 186 26.07 -7.70 -10.85
CA TRP A 186 25.40 -8.66 -9.98
C TRP A 186 25.07 -8.06 -8.61
N VAL A 187 26.06 -7.38 -7.99
CA VAL A 187 25.89 -6.68 -6.72
C VAL A 187 24.84 -5.57 -6.84
N ALA A 188 24.96 -4.71 -7.85
CA ALA A 188 24.03 -3.59 -8.06
C ALA A 188 22.58 -4.07 -8.29
N ALA A 189 22.39 -5.16 -9.02
CA ALA A 189 21.07 -5.75 -9.24
C ALA A 189 20.46 -6.34 -7.95
N LEU A 190 21.27 -6.88 -7.05
CA LEU A 190 20.82 -7.34 -5.73
C LEU A 190 20.51 -6.18 -4.79
N GLU A 191 21.30 -5.12 -4.82
CA GLU A 191 21.04 -3.90 -4.04
C GLU A 191 19.74 -3.21 -4.49
N ALA A 192 19.48 -3.14 -5.79
CA ALA A 192 18.23 -2.61 -6.33
C ALA A 192 17.00 -3.42 -5.90
N GLN A 193 17.19 -4.71 -5.58
CA GLN A 193 16.17 -5.57 -4.97
C GLN A 193 16.08 -5.44 -3.44
N GLN A 194 16.88 -4.56 -2.83
CA GLN A 194 17.02 -4.42 -1.37
C GLN A 194 17.50 -5.72 -0.68
N GLN A 195 18.21 -6.57 -1.38
CA GLN A 195 18.73 -7.85 -0.88
C GLN A 195 20.17 -7.70 -0.38
N ALA A 196 20.37 -6.82 0.60
CA ALA A 196 21.68 -6.42 1.08
C ALA A 196 22.57 -7.59 1.56
N GLU A 197 21.98 -8.63 2.16
CA GLU A 197 22.72 -9.83 2.60
C GLU A 197 23.23 -10.64 1.40
N ARG A 198 22.40 -10.79 0.38
CA ARG A 198 22.82 -11.46 -0.85
C ARG A 198 23.85 -10.65 -1.63
N ALA A 199 23.75 -9.33 -1.60
CA ALA A 199 24.73 -8.44 -2.19
C ALA A 199 26.11 -8.58 -1.48
N ASP A 200 26.15 -8.63 -0.16
CA ASP A 200 27.38 -8.89 0.60
C ASP A 200 27.97 -10.28 0.29
N ALA A 201 27.14 -11.32 0.24
CA ALA A 201 27.57 -12.66 -0.14
C ALA A 201 28.08 -12.72 -1.59
N ALA A 202 27.49 -11.96 -2.51
CA ALA A 202 27.95 -11.83 -3.90
C ALA A 202 29.32 -11.16 -3.97
N ILE A 203 29.54 -10.09 -3.19
CA ILE A 203 30.89 -9.46 -3.08
C ILE A 203 31.91 -10.46 -2.53
N GLY A 204 31.55 -11.19 -1.45
CA GLY A 204 32.44 -12.23 -0.89
C GLY A 204 32.79 -13.28 -1.93
N THR A 205 31.85 -13.79 -2.68
CA THR A 205 32.04 -14.77 -3.76
C THR A 205 32.91 -14.17 -4.87
N ALA A 206 32.68 -12.92 -5.26
CA ALA A 206 33.45 -12.26 -6.30
C ALA A 206 34.93 -12.12 -5.91
N LEU A 207 35.19 -11.75 -4.66
CA LEU A 207 36.56 -11.65 -4.11
C LEU A 207 37.23 -13.03 -4.04
N GLN A 208 36.55 -14.08 -3.62
CA GLN A 208 37.07 -15.46 -3.56
C GLN A 208 37.40 -16.03 -4.94
N LEU A 209 36.62 -15.72 -5.96
CA LEU A 209 36.81 -16.16 -7.33
C LEU A 209 37.87 -15.34 -8.09
N GLY A 210 38.43 -14.29 -7.48
CA GLY A 210 39.54 -13.53 -8.03
C GLY A 210 39.13 -12.43 -9.02
N ALA A 211 38.02 -11.72 -8.73
CA ALA A 211 37.65 -10.50 -9.46
C ALA A 211 38.78 -9.47 -9.46
N LEU A 212 39.05 -8.84 -10.62
CA LEU A 212 40.15 -7.88 -10.75
C LEU A 212 39.93 -6.54 -10.03
N ASN A 213 38.68 -6.14 -9.79
CA ASN A 213 38.31 -4.88 -9.15
C ASN A 213 38.19 -5.02 -7.62
N VAL A 214 39.19 -5.62 -6.97
CA VAL A 214 39.18 -5.95 -5.53
C VAL A 214 38.87 -4.73 -4.65
N GLU A 215 39.53 -3.60 -4.92
CA GLU A 215 39.37 -2.39 -4.09
C GLU A 215 37.97 -1.77 -4.21
N GLU A 216 37.42 -1.78 -5.42
CA GLU A 216 36.04 -1.30 -5.66
C GLU A 216 35.01 -2.18 -4.93
N LEU A 217 35.17 -3.51 -5.01
CA LEU A 217 34.30 -4.47 -4.30
C LEU A 217 34.41 -4.32 -2.78
N ARG A 218 35.63 -4.13 -2.25
CA ARG A 218 35.83 -3.88 -0.82
C ARG A 218 35.19 -2.57 -0.38
N ALA A 219 35.41 -1.49 -1.14
CA ALA A 219 34.78 -0.19 -0.85
C ALA A 219 33.26 -0.30 -0.85
N ARG A 220 32.71 -1.04 -1.82
CA ARG A 220 31.23 -1.27 -1.90
C ARG A 220 30.74 -2.07 -0.71
N ARG A 221 31.46 -3.09 -0.28
CA ARG A 221 31.14 -3.88 0.90
C ARG A 221 31.10 -3.03 2.17
N VAL A 222 32.10 -2.15 2.35
CA VAL A 222 32.13 -1.22 3.48
C VAL A 222 30.93 -0.25 3.42
N ALA A 223 30.62 0.30 2.24
CA ALA A 223 29.47 1.21 2.08
C ALA A 223 28.14 0.50 2.41
N LEU A 224 27.94 -0.73 1.93
CA LEU A 224 26.78 -1.55 2.21
C LEU A 224 26.66 -1.91 3.71
N ALA A 225 27.79 -2.26 4.34
CA ALA A 225 27.83 -2.54 5.78
C ALA A 225 27.47 -1.30 6.60
N ARG A 226 27.98 -0.10 6.25
CA ARG A 226 27.62 1.16 6.91
C ARG A 226 26.15 1.54 6.74
N GLN A 227 25.59 1.33 5.56
CA GLN A 227 24.15 1.56 5.33
C GLN A 227 23.29 0.63 6.21
N ARG A 228 23.64 -0.64 6.28
CA ARG A 228 22.96 -1.61 7.17
C ARG A 228 23.14 -1.25 8.65
N ALA A 229 24.35 -0.83 9.04
CA ALA A 229 24.64 -0.40 10.41
C ALA A 229 23.80 0.80 10.83
N LEU A 230 23.65 1.80 9.94
CA LEU A 230 22.79 2.97 10.18
C LEU A 230 21.34 2.55 10.43
N LEU A 231 20.80 1.64 9.60
CA LEU A 231 19.44 1.13 9.77
C LEU A 231 19.28 0.40 11.11
N GLN A 232 20.23 -0.45 11.49
CA GLN A 232 20.22 -1.13 12.79
C GLN A 232 20.32 -0.13 13.96
N ALA A 233 21.15 0.90 13.83
CA ALA A 233 21.24 1.94 14.86
C ALA A 233 19.94 2.74 15.01
N GLN A 234 19.29 3.11 13.89
CA GLN A 234 17.97 3.76 13.92
C GLN A 234 16.91 2.90 14.60
N GLN A 235 16.89 1.60 14.29
CA GLN A 235 15.99 0.65 14.93
C GLN A 235 16.29 0.51 16.43
N ALA A 236 17.59 0.52 16.83
CA ALA A 236 17.97 0.49 18.23
C ALA A 236 17.49 1.73 18.99
N TYR A 237 17.64 2.94 18.43
CA TYR A 237 17.09 4.15 19.05
C TYR A 237 15.56 4.10 19.17
N GLN A 238 14.87 3.59 18.16
CA GLN A 238 13.43 3.38 18.21
C GLN A 238 13.03 2.37 19.31
N SER A 239 13.80 1.27 19.43
CA SER A 239 13.56 0.27 20.46
C SER A 239 13.80 0.82 21.88
N LEU A 240 14.83 1.66 22.06
CA LEU A 240 15.07 2.38 23.33
C LEU A 240 13.91 3.31 23.69
N SER A 241 13.39 4.08 22.71
CA SER A 241 12.27 5.00 22.93
C SER A 241 10.97 4.28 23.29
N THR A 242 10.79 3.04 22.82
CA THR A 242 9.61 2.19 23.11
C THR A 242 9.84 1.25 24.31
N GLN A 243 10.94 1.39 25.05
CA GLN A 243 11.31 0.55 26.19
C GLN A 243 11.43 -0.96 25.87
N ASN A 244 11.79 -1.26 24.61
CA ASN A 244 12.12 -2.62 24.19
C ASN A 244 13.63 -2.84 24.26
N ASP A 245 14.13 -2.88 25.49
CA ASP A 245 15.59 -2.88 25.75
C ASP A 245 16.30 -4.09 25.15
N ALA A 246 15.68 -5.26 25.13
CA ALA A 246 16.27 -6.47 24.56
C ALA A 246 16.47 -6.33 23.03
N ALA A 247 15.49 -5.78 22.31
CA ALA A 247 15.62 -5.51 20.87
C ALA A 247 16.67 -4.41 20.62
N ALA A 248 16.70 -3.38 21.46
CA ALA A 248 17.68 -2.30 21.36
C ALA A 248 19.12 -2.82 21.48
N VAL A 249 19.41 -3.68 22.43
CA VAL A 249 20.73 -4.30 22.60
C VAL A 249 21.11 -5.16 21.40
N ALA A 250 20.18 -5.98 20.88
CA ALA A 250 20.45 -6.82 19.71
C ALA A 250 20.75 -5.98 18.46
N GLN A 251 19.97 -4.95 18.21
CA GLN A 251 20.13 -4.04 17.07
C GLN A 251 21.38 -3.16 17.19
N ALA A 252 21.67 -2.62 18.37
CA ALA A 252 22.89 -1.85 18.61
C ALA A 252 24.14 -2.72 18.44
N ARG A 253 24.10 -3.98 18.88
CA ARG A 253 25.20 -4.94 18.66
C ARG A 253 25.41 -5.21 17.16
N ALA A 254 24.33 -5.45 16.41
CA ALA A 254 24.40 -5.64 14.97
C ALA A 254 24.96 -4.39 14.27
N ALA A 255 24.65 -3.18 14.72
CA ALA A 255 25.22 -1.94 14.17
C ALA A 255 26.74 -1.88 14.42
N VAL A 256 27.21 -2.22 15.60
CA VAL A 256 28.65 -2.28 15.93
C VAL A 256 29.39 -3.35 15.12
N GLU A 257 28.80 -4.54 14.95
CA GLU A 257 29.38 -5.62 14.12
C GLU A 257 29.54 -5.22 12.65
N LEU A 258 28.58 -4.49 12.11
CA LEU A 258 28.59 -4.02 10.72
C LEU A 258 29.54 -2.83 10.48
N ALA A 259 29.69 -1.94 11.46
CA ALA A 259 30.55 -0.76 11.36
C ALA A 259 31.30 -0.51 12.69
N PRO A 260 32.31 -1.32 13.01
CA PRO A 260 33.01 -1.27 14.30
C PRO A 260 33.89 -0.01 14.47
N ASP A 261 34.15 0.73 13.41
CA ASP A 261 34.87 1.99 13.40
C ASP A 261 34.02 3.20 13.87
N VAL A 262 32.69 3.05 13.99
CA VAL A 262 31.80 4.15 14.34
C VAL A 262 31.60 4.20 15.86
N ALA A 263 32.23 5.18 16.52
CA ALA A 263 32.19 5.35 17.98
C ALA A 263 30.78 5.54 18.54
N SER A 264 29.90 6.24 17.83
CA SER A 264 28.51 6.45 18.26
C SER A 264 27.70 5.15 18.37
N TYR A 265 27.96 4.13 17.55
CA TYR A 265 27.29 2.83 17.66
C TYR A 265 27.77 2.05 18.87
N ARG A 266 29.06 2.15 19.22
CA ARG A 266 29.57 1.55 20.45
C ARG A 266 28.95 2.17 21.69
N LEU A 267 28.83 3.53 21.70
CA LEU A 267 28.18 4.26 22.77
C LEU A 267 26.69 3.89 22.86
N LEU A 268 25.98 3.73 21.72
CA LEU A 268 24.60 3.26 21.67
C LEU A 268 24.44 1.87 22.29
N LEU A 269 25.35 0.94 22.01
CA LEU A 269 25.33 -0.41 22.61
C LEU A 269 25.53 -0.34 24.14
N ILE A 270 26.47 0.47 24.61
CA ILE A 270 26.71 0.66 26.05
C ILE A 270 25.43 1.22 26.72
N THR A 271 24.80 2.20 26.09
CA THR A 271 23.57 2.83 26.62
C THR A 271 22.41 1.85 26.63
N ALA A 272 22.22 1.05 25.58
CA ALA A 272 21.16 0.03 25.50
C ALA A 272 21.34 -1.05 26.59
N GLN A 273 22.57 -1.54 26.79
CA GLN A 273 22.89 -2.50 27.85
C GLN A 273 22.69 -1.92 29.26
N LEU A 274 23.02 -0.64 29.44
CA LEU A 274 22.77 0.08 30.69
C LEU A 274 21.26 0.16 30.99
N GLN A 275 20.44 0.52 30.01
CA GLN A 275 18.97 0.57 30.18
C GLN A 275 18.38 -0.79 30.49
N GLN A 276 18.90 -1.84 29.87
CA GLN A 276 18.50 -3.23 30.19
C GLN A 276 18.99 -3.71 31.57
N GLY A 277 19.79 -2.90 32.27
CA GLY A 277 20.36 -3.27 33.59
C GLY A 277 21.57 -4.19 33.53
N GLN A 278 22.14 -4.44 32.36
CA GLN A 278 23.29 -5.32 32.12
C GLN A 278 24.61 -4.57 32.37
N LEU A 279 24.84 -4.13 33.60
CA LEU A 279 26.00 -3.27 33.94
C LEU A 279 27.37 -3.89 33.61
N ALA A 280 27.53 -5.20 33.80
CA ALA A 280 28.78 -5.90 33.54
C ALA A 280 29.06 -6.02 32.00
N ASP A 281 27.99 -6.19 31.20
CA ASP A 281 28.10 -6.26 29.75
C ASP A 281 28.38 -4.88 29.16
N ALA A 282 27.74 -3.85 29.71
CA ALA A 282 27.97 -2.47 29.32
C ALA A 282 29.41 -2.04 29.62
N GLU A 283 29.98 -2.43 30.81
CA GLU A 283 31.37 -2.19 31.14
C GLU A 283 32.33 -2.89 30.14
N ARG A 284 32.06 -4.18 29.79
CA ARG A 284 32.84 -4.91 28.79
C ARG A 284 32.79 -4.24 27.40
N SER A 285 31.61 -3.75 27.01
CA SER A 285 31.47 -3.02 25.74
C SER A 285 32.23 -1.68 25.77
N ALA A 286 32.28 -1.00 26.91
CA ALA A 286 33.10 0.20 27.07
C ALA A 286 34.61 -0.12 27.06
N ASP A 287 35.04 -1.25 27.66
CA ASP A 287 36.43 -1.73 27.56
C ASP A 287 36.81 -2.03 26.08
N GLN A 288 35.94 -2.70 25.33
CA GLN A 288 36.15 -2.95 23.90
C GLN A 288 36.25 -1.66 23.09
N ALA A 289 35.38 -0.65 23.40
CA ALA A 289 35.44 0.66 22.76
C ALA A 289 36.81 1.33 23.00
N LEU A 290 37.32 1.26 24.25
CA LEU A 290 38.60 1.83 24.62
C LEU A 290 39.81 1.01 24.10
N GLN A 291 39.68 -0.26 23.87
CA GLN A 291 40.67 -1.06 23.15
C GLN A 291 40.77 -0.67 21.67
N ALA A 292 39.64 -0.34 21.03
CA ALA A 292 39.60 0.13 19.65
C ALA A 292 40.11 1.58 19.51
N ASP A 293 39.75 2.43 20.45
CA ASP A 293 40.18 3.83 20.52
C ASP A 293 40.41 4.22 22.00
N GLY A 294 41.65 4.20 22.45
CA GLY A 294 42.05 4.57 23.82
C GLY A 294 41.76 6.03 24.18
N GLY A 295 41.55 6.89 23.18
CA GLY A 295 41.16 8.29 23.31
C GLY A 295 39.67 8.56 23.37
N ASP A 296 38.81 7.55 23.21
CA ASP A 296 37.34 7.73 23.26
C ASP A 296 36.88 8.19 24.67
N LEU A 297 36.72 9.50 24.79
CA LEU A 297 36.37 10.14 26.06
C LEU A 297 34.98 9.70 26.53
N ASN A 298 34.03 9.53 25.62
CA ASN A 298 32.65 9.13 25.97
C ASN A 298 32.60 7.69 26.49
N ALA A 299 33.29 6.76 25.82
CA ALA A 299 33.42 5.39 26.31
C ALA A 299 34.07 5.34 27.70
N ARG A 300 35.07 6.18 27.95
CA ARG A 300 35.77 6.28 29.25
C ARG A 300 34.84 6.82 30.34
N LEU A 301 34.11 7.89 30.07
CA LEU A 301 33.15 8.46 31.02
C LEU A 301 32.02 7.47 31.34
N MET A 302 31.51 6.77 30.32
CA MET A 302 30.50 5.73 30.56
C MET A 302 31.05 4.57 31.34
N ARG A 303 32.29 4.17 31.11
CA ARG A 303 32.95 3.13 31.93
C ARG A 303 33.12 3.56 33.38
N GLY A 304 33.58 4.78 33.62
CA GLY A 304 33.66 5.37 34.97
C GLY A 304 32.29 5.39 35.68
N TYR A 305 31.25 5.82 34.96
CA TYR A 305 29.88 5.77 35.49
C TYR A 305 29.45 4.32 35.83
N LEU A 306 29.66 3.35 34.94
CA LEU A 306 29.30 1.96 35.12
C LEU A 306 30.04 1.33 36.33
N ARG A 307 31.33 1.61 36.45
CA ARG A 307 32.17 1.18 37.56
C ARG A 307 31.70 1.76 38.89
N GLN A 308 31.35 3.04 38.91
CA GLN A 308 30.76 3.65 40.12
C GLN A 308 29.42 3.03 40.48
N ARG A 309 28.54 2.73 39.48
CA ARG A 309 27.27 2.03 39.70
C ARG A 309 27.47 0.62 40.28
N GLN A 310 28.58 -0.02 40.01
CA GLN A 310 28.96 -1.32 40.55
C GLN A 310 29.76 -1.23 41.89
N GLY A 311 29.97 -0.05 42.42
CA GLY A 311 30.74 0.15 43.65
C GLY A 311 32.26 0.04 43.45
N LYS A 312 32.79 0.01 42.23
CA LYS A 312 34.21 -0.05 41.89
C LYS A 312 34.82 1.37 41.87
N THR A 313 34.71 2.07 43.00
CA THR A 313 34.98 3.51 43.11
C THR A 313 36.42 3.90 42.72
N LEU A 314 37.43 3.10 43.09
CA LEU A 314 38.81 3.41 42.72
C LEU A 314 39.00 3.43 41.21
N LEU A 315 38.50 2.38 40.49
CA LEU A 315 38.61 2.26 39.04
C LEU A 315 37.76 3.32 38.34
N ALA A 316 36.60 3.70 38.91
CA ALA A 316 35.79 4.80 38.40
C ALA A 316 36.54 6.13 38.48
N ASN A 317 37.22 6.38 39.59
CA ASN A 317 38.01 7.59 39.78
C ASN A 317 39.16 7.70 38.79
N GLU A 318 39.85 6.60 38.48
CA GLU A 318 40.91 6.56 37.46
C GLU A 318 40.37 6.97 36.09
N ASP A 319 39.15 6.50 35.68
CA ASP A 319 38.55 6.87 34.43
C ASP A 319 38.15 8.34 34.38
N PHE A 320 37.59 8.88 35.46
CA PHE A 320 37.26 10.32 35.57
C PHE A 320 38.52 11.21 35.62
N ASP A 321 39.56 10.81 36.34
CA ASP A 321 40.82 11.57 36.41
C ASP A 321 41.53 11.64 35.06
N PHE A 322 41.53 10.55 34.32
CA PHE A 322 42.00 10.54 32.93
C PHE A 322 41.18 11.50 32.05
N ALA A 323 39.81 11.42 32.16
CA ALA A 323 38.93 12.26 31.37
C ALA A 323 39.08 13.76 31.70
N LEU A 324 39.38 14.10 32.97
CA LEU A 324 39.66 15.46 33.42
C LEU A 324 41.00 16.02 32.90
N ALA A 325 41.96 15.14 32.69
CA ALA A 325 43.27 15.50 32.12
C ALA A 325 43.29 15.59 30.60
N ALA A 326 42.26 15.05 29.95
CA ALA A 326 42.17 15.04 28.47
C ALA A 326 41.92 16.45 27.92
N PRO A 327 42.54 16.81 26.77
CA PRO A 327 42.23 18.08 26.12
C PRO A 327 40.82 18.07 25.58
N GLY A 328 40.14 19.21 25.72
CA GLY A 328 38.75 19.38 25.26
C GLY A 328 38.29 20.84 25.29
N SER A 329 37.12 21.12 24.71
CA SER A 329 36.50 22.44 24.82
C SER A 329 36.15 22.76 26.29
N THR A 330 36.04 24.04 26.64
CA THR A 330 35.64 24.51 27.98
C THR A 330 34.34 23.84 28.44
N MET A 331 33.36 23.73 27.54
CA MET A 331 32.11 23.05 27.82
C MET A 331 32.29 21.56 28.12
N GLN A 332 33.10 20.87 27.33
CA GLN A 332 33.38 19.44 27.51
C GLN A 332 34.10 19.18 28.83
N GLN A 333 35.16 19.96 29.17
CA GLN A 333 35.88 19.85 30.44
C GLN A 333 34.99 20.14 31.63
N ARG A 334 34.07 21.14 31.54
CA ARG A 334 33.09 21.42 32.57
C ARG A 334 32.14 20.23 32.79
N ASN A 335 31.59 19.66 31.73
CA ASN A 335 30.68 18.52 31.81
C ASN A 335 31.36 17.30 32.42
N VAL A 336 32.58 16.98 32.02
CA VAL A 336 33.41 15.92 32.62
C VAL A 336 33.60 16.16 34.11
N ARG A 337 33.90 17.40 34.52
CA ARG A 337 34.12 17.76 35.93
C ARG A 337 32.84 17.56 36.76
N LEU A 338 31.68 17.98 36.26
CA LEU A 338 30.40 17.80 36.94
C LEU A 338 30.00 16.33 37.05
N LEU A 339 30.25 15.52 36.02
CA LEU A 339 30.05 14.06 36.06
C LEU A 339 30.98 13.40 37.09
N ALA A 340 32.22 13.84 37.21
CA ALA A 340 33.16 13.37 38.24
C ALA A 340 32.71 13.78 39.64
N VAL A 341 32.16 14.98 39.84
CA VAL A 341 31.54 15.43 41.11
C VAL A 341 30.38 14.52 41.48
N ASP A 342 29.49 14.22 40.54
CA ASP A 342 28.33 13.33 40.76
C ASP A 342 28.78 11.93 41.15
N ALA A 343 29.83 11.38 40.51
CA ALA A 343 30.40 10.09 40.84
C ALA A 343 31.01 10.09 42.29
N ALA A 344 31.73 11.17 42.66
CA ALA A 344 32.27 11.33 44.00
C ALA A 344 31.19 11.45 45.07
N LEU A 345 30.13 12.21 44.81
CA LEU A 345 28.94 12.31 45.67
C LEU A 345 28.23 10.96 45.80
N ALA A 346 28.08 10.20 44.70
CA ALA A 346 27.48 8.86 44.73
C ALA A 346 28.33 7.86 45.49
N ALA A 347 29.65 8.05 45.54
CA ALA A 347 30.59 7.29 46.38
C ALA A 347 30.59 7.71 47.86
N GLY A 348 29.94 8.83 48.19
CA GLY A 348 29.99 9.43 49.50
C GLY A 348 31.28 10.20 49.80
N ASP A 349 32.17 10.36 48.82
CA ASP A 349 33.43 11.11 48.93
C ASP A 349 33.21 12.61 48.71
N ARG A 350 32.77 13.28 49.75
CA ARG A 350 32.47 14.70 49.71
C ARG A 350 33.70 15.57 49.59
N THR A 351 34.84 15.09 50.12
CA THR A 351 36.10 15.83 50.04
C THR A 351 36.56 15.93 48.60
N ARG A 352 36.53 14.83 47.88
CA ARG A 352 36.81 14.78 46.45
C ARG A 352 35.79 15.59 45.65
N ALA A 353 34.49 15.46 45.96
CA ALA A 353 33.45 16.21 45.29
C ALA A 353 33.65 17.74 45.45
N ALA A 354 33.97 18.20 46.67
CA ALA A 354 34.25 19.61 46.93
C ALA A 354 35.48 20.10 46.17
N ALA A 355 36.58 19.33 46.16
CA ALA A 355 37.80 19.65 45.44
C ALA A 355 37.59 19.76 43.93
N LEU A 356 36.81 18.82 43.36
CA LEU A 356 36.44 18.84 41.92
C LEU A 356 35.53 20.01 41.56
N LEU A 357 34.64 20.47 42.44
CA LEU A 357 33.69 21.54 42.24
C LEU A 357 34.31 22.94 42.43
N ALA A 358 35.34 23.09 43.27
CA ALA A 358 35.95 24.38 43.61
C ALA A 358 36.35 25.26 42.42
N PRO A 359 36.94 24.76 41.30
CA PRO A 359 37.24 25.57 40.15
C PRO A 359 36.00 26.19 39.46
N LEU A 360 34.87 25.45 39.46
CA LEU A 360 33.61 25.93 38.88
C LEU A 360 32.91 26.97 39.77
N GLN A 361 33.13 26.90 41.07
CA GLN A 361 32.62 27.91 42.03
C GLN A 361 33.47 29.20 42.02
N ALA A 362 34.79 29.09 41.81
CA ALA A 362 35.70 30.23 41.79
C ALA A 362 35.51 31.08 40.54
N ALA A 363 35.17 30.48 39.41
CA ALA A 363 34.90 31.17 38.16
C ALA A 363 33.67 30.55 37.52
N LEU A 364 32.50 31.15 37.67
CA LEU A 364 31.32 30.72 36.98
C LEU A 364 31.54 30.79 35.47
N PRO A 365 31.29 29.72 34.72
CA PRO A 365 31.48 29.65 33.30
C PRO A 365 30.64 30.74 32.57
N THR A 366 31.26 31.51 31.69
CA THR A 366 30.60 32.56 30.88
C THR A 366 30.45 32.14 29.44
N ASP A 367 30.85 30.93 29.12
CA ASP A 367 30.83 30.32 27.77
C ASP A 367 29.45 29.80 27.33
N VAL A 368 28.44 29.99 28.16
CA VAL A 368 27.08 29.58 27.89
C VAL A 368 26.34 30.78 27.32
N GLY A 369 26.08 30.75 26.01
CA GLY A 369 25.48 31.88 25.29
C GLY A 369 24.00 32.15 25.57
N ASP A 370 23.35 31.25 26.34
CA ASP A 370 21.96 31.37 26.75
C ASP A 370 21.83 31.63 28.24
N ALA A 371 21.15 32.69 28.63
CA ALA A 371 20.93 33.08 30.02
C ALA A 371 20.26 32.00 30.86
N ARG A 372 19.39 31.20 30.25
CA ARG A 372 18.68 30.07 30.90
C ARG A 372 19.62 28.92 31.18
N ALA A 373 20.41 28.51 30.20
CA ALA A 373 21.41 27.45 30.38
C ALA A 373 22.47 27.87 31.41
N GLN A 374 22.83 29.14 31.45
CA GLN A 374 23.71 29.69 32.49
C GLN A 374 23.08 29.63 33.89
N GLN A 375 21.78 29.94 34.00
CA GLN A 375 21.04 29.79 35.24
C GLN A 375 20.97 28.36 35.74
N LEU A 376 20.67 27.40 34.84
CA LEU A 376 20.63 25.96 35.14
C LEU A 376 22.00 25.44 35.61
N LEU A 377 23.04 25.87 34.89
CA LEU A 377 24.42 25.53 35.29
C LEU A 377 24.76 26.06 36.66
N GLN A 378 24.42 27.29 36.96
CA GLN A 378 24.62 27.88 38.26
C GLN A 378 23.84 27.14 39.36
N GLN A 379 22.56 26.85 39.11
CA GLN A 379 21.73 26.06 40.02
C GLN A 379 22.31 24.65 40.25
N GLY A 380 22.77 23.98 39.19
CA GLY A 380 23.39 22.66 39.26
C GLY A 380 24.70 22.67 40.05
N ILE A 381 25.53 23.70 39.92
CA ILE A 381 26.76 23.91 40.74
C ILE A 381 26.40 24.16 42.21
N GLU A 382 25.43 25.04 42.48
CA GLU A 382 24.98 25.35 43.84
C GLU A 382 24.37 24.12 44.52
N GLN A 383 23.58 23.31 43.80
CA GLN A 383 23.00 22.08 44.35
C GLN A 383 24.07 21.06 44.74
N ARG A 384 25.11 20.88 43.92
CA ARG A 384 26.25 20.02 44.19
C ARG A 384 27.09 20.57 45.38
N ALA A 385 27.25 21.89 45.44
CA ALA A 385 27.93 22.54 46.58
C ALA A 385 27.19 22.30 47.93
N ARG A 386 25.87 22.42 47.92
CA ARG A 386 25.07 22.07 49.09
C ARG A 386 25.19 20.60 49.49
N ALA A 387 25.24 19.69 48.50
CA ALA A 387 25.43 18.26 48.74
C ALA A 387 26.78 17.90 49.32
N THR A 388 27.83 18.66 49.05
CA THR A 388 29.14 18.46 49.68
C THR A 388 29.14 18.85 51.15
N GLY A 389 28.26 19.76 51.61
CA GLY A 389 28.12 20.25 52.98
C GLY A 389 27.13 19.51 53.88
N SER A 390 26.10 18.81 53.31
CA SER A 390 25.02 18.21 54.07
C SER A 390 24.65 16.80 53.59
N SER A 391 24.49 15.84 54.53
CA SER A 391 24.08 14.47 54.21
C SER A 391 22.57 14.30 53.88
N ARG A 392 21.76 15.35 54.06
CA ARG A 392 20.31 15.31 53.93
C ARG A 392 19.75 15.78 52.59
N GLU A 393 20.51 16.57 51.82
CA GLU A 393 19.93 17.30 50.67
C GLU A 393 19.95 16.54 49.32
N LEU A 394 20.66 15.42 49.20
CA LEU A 394 20.57 14.52 48.05
C LEU A 394 20.35 13.05 48.45
N PRO A 395 19.19 12.70 49.01
CA PRO A 395 18.91 11.31 49.47
C PRO A 395 18.84 10.27 48.35
N ARG A 396 19.01 10.67 47.08
CA ARG A 396 18.89 9.82 45.89
C ARG A 396 20.24 9.53 45.18
N MET A 397 21.33 10.12 45.65
CA MET A 397 22.68 9.83 45.12
C MET A 397 23.34 8.73 45.98
N SER A 398 23.05 7.48 45.62
CA SER A 398 23.85 6.32 46.03
C SER A 398 24.54 5.73 44.81
N ALA A 399 25.55 4.90 45.03
CA ALA A 399 26.24 4.19 43.95
C ALA A 399 25.28 3.44 43.01
N GLN A 400 24.07 3.09 43.48
CA GLN A 400 23.07 2.33 42.73
C GLN A 400 22.02 3.19 42.04
N THR A 401 21.82 4.46 42.46
CA THR A 401 20.67 5.27 42.05
C THR A 401 21.04 6.61 41.38
N TYR A 402 22.34 6.97 41.32
CA TYR A 402 22.66 8.25 40.68
C TYR A 402 22.40 8.21 39.16
N PRO A 403 21.91 9.32 38.58
CA PRO A 403 21.40 9.35 37.26
C PRO A 403 22.48 9.10 36.20
N ALA A 404 22.14 8.41 35.13
CA ALA A 404 23.03 8.21 33.98
C ALA A 404 23.34 9.54 33.29
N PRO A 405 24.57 9.70 32.75
CA PRO A 405 24.91 10.85 31.93
C PRO A 405 23.97 10.94 30.73
N PHE A 406 23.52 12.16 30.41
CA PHE A 406 22.75 12.43 29.22
C PHE A 406 23.69 12.49 28.01
N GLN A 407 23.28 11.81 26.95
CA GLN A 407 24.02 11.78 25.70
C GLN A 407 23.40 12.77 24.71
N HIS A 408 24.14 13.80 24.35
CA HIS A 408 23.79 14.75 23.30
C HIS A 408 24.64 14.46 22.07
N CYS A 409 24.01 13.97 20.99
CA CYS A 409 24.66 13.67 19.71
C CYS A 409 24.25 14.69 18.66
N GLN A 410 25.23 15.21 17.91
CA GLN A 410 24.95 16.00 16.71
C GLN A 410 24.44 15.10 15.61
N PRO A 411 23.58 15.59 14.69
CA PRO A 411 23.12 14.83 13.55
C PRO A 411 24.28 14.26 12.73
N ALA A 412 24.08 13.09 12.09
CA ALA A 412 25.13 12.38 11.37
C ALA A 412 25.72 13.17 10.18
N ASP A 413 24.94 14.08 9.59
CA ASP A 413 25.35 15.00 8.53
C ASP A 413 26.35 16.08 9.00
N THR A 414 26.39 16.36 10.31
CA THR A 414 27.34 17.30 10.94
C THR A 414 28.53 16.62 11.63
N GLY A 415 28.73 15.30 11.37
CA GLY A 415 29.86 14.52 11.91
C GLY A 415 29.53 13.55 13.04
N GLY A 416 28.28 13.49 13.53
CA GLY A 416 27.82 12.48 14.48
C GLY A 416 28.53 12.48 15.85
N ALA A 417 29.20 13.60 16.25
CA ALA A 417 29.90 13.69 17.52
C ALA A 417 28.92 13.71 18.69
N CYS A 418 29.15 12.86 19.70
CA CYS A 418 28.35 12.83 20.92
C CYS A 418 29.14 13.45 22.07
N THR A 419 28.43 14.15 22.98
CA THR A 419 28.96 14.63 24.24
C THR A 419 28.12 14.15 25.41
N LEU A 420 28.74 13.79 26.53
CA LEU A 420 28.04 13.40 27.75
C LEU A 420 27.96 14.58 28.70
N MET A 421 26.80 14.75 29.35
CA MET A 421 26.56 15.82 30.34
C MET A 421 25.68 15.32 31.48
N PRO A 422 25.72 15.95 32.65
CA PRO A 422 24.73 15.69 33.70
C PRO A 422 23.32 15.97 33.24
N VAL A 423 22.37 15.09 33.60
CA VAL A 423 20.96 15.15 33.14
C VAL A 423 20.23 16.43 33.59
N ASP A 424 20.58 16.94 34.77
CA ASP A 424 19.98 18.13 35.35
C ASP A 424 20.38 19.45 34.68
N LEU A 425 21.40 19.42 33.82
CA LEU A 425 21.80 20.54 32.96
C LEU A 425 21.02 20.63 31.65
N GLN A 426 20.15 19.68 31.36
CA GLN A 426 19.17 19.86 30.32
C GLN A 426 18.17 20.94 30.73
N GLY A 427 17.94 21.90 29.84
CA GLY A 427 17.08 23.04 30.11
C GLY A 427 15.62 22.70 30.45
N ASP A 428 15.24 21.47 30.21
CA ASP A 428 13.90 20.92 30.42
C ASP A 428 13.80 19.86 31.54
N GLY A 429 14.90 19.60 32.26
CA GLY A 429 14.94 18.55 33.31
C GLY A 429 14.65 17.14 32.83
N GLY A 430 14.84 16.85 31.51
CA GLY A 430 14.57 15.58 30.88
C GLY A 430 13.10 15.38 30.46
N ALA A 431 12.24 16.37 30.63
CA ALA A 431 10.84 16.32 30.26
C ALA A 431 10.66 16.15 28.73
N ALA A 432 11.49 16.79 27.91
CA ALA A 432 11.45 16.59 26.45
C ALA A 432 11.75 15.14 26.07
N GLN A 433 12.73 14.49 26.71
CA GLN A 433 13.05 13.10 26.42
C GLN A 433 11.87 12.17 26.78
N ARG A 434 11.20 12.41 27.92
CA ARG A 434 9.99 11.66 28.29
C ARG A 434 8.84 11.93 27.33
N ALA A 435 8.67 13.17 26.86
CA ALA A 435 7.68 13.52 25.85
C ALA A 435 7.91 12.78 24.53
N TYR A 436 9.15 12.73 24.03
CA TYR A 436 9.48 11.95 22.81
C TYR A 436 9.22 10.45 23.01
N ALA A 437 9.60 9.90 24.15
CA ALA A 437 9.37 8.48 24.45
C ALA A 437 7.87 8.14 24.52
N ALA A 438 7.07 8.99 25.17
CA ALA A 438 5.61 8.84 25.25
C ALA A 438 4.97 8.99 23.85
N TYR A 439 5.42 9.97 23.06
CA TYR A 439 4.95 10.17 21.68
C TYR A 439 5.22 8.95 20.79
N ALA A 440 6.41 8.36 20.90
CA ALA A 440 6.78 7.15 20.14
C ALA A 440 5.91 5.94 20.51
N ARG A 441 5.47 5.83 21.77
CA ARG A 441 4.51 4.82 22.27
C ARG A 441 3.06 5.14 21.93
N GLN A 442 2.80 6.29 21.28
CA GLN A 442 1.47 6.82 20.98
C GLN A 442 0.65 7.18 22.25
N ASP A 443 1.31 7.35 23.39
CA ASP A 443 0.69 7.92 24.59
C ASP A 443 0.73 9.45 24.49
N TYR A 444 -0.22 9.98 23.73
CA TYR A 444 -0.28 11.42 23.46
C TYR A 444 -0.64 12.24 24.72
N ALA A 445 -1.34 11.67 25.68
CA ALA A 445 -1.70 12.35 26.92
C ALA A 445 -0.45 12.61 27.77
N GLU A 446 0.37 11.60 27.99
CA GLU A 446 1.66 11.72 28.68
C GLU A 446 2.62 12.62 27.89
N ALA A 447 2.72 12.41 26.56
CA ALA A 447 3.59 13.22 25.69
C ALA A 447 3.28 14.72 25.78
N ILE A 448 2.00 15.11 25.79
CA ILE A 448 1.58 16.49 25.92
C ILE A 448 1.89 17.05 27.32
N GLY A 449 1.67 16.26 28.38
CA GLY A 449 2.00 16.65 29.76
C GLY A 449 3.47 16.96 29.92
N GLU A 450 4.34 16.07 29.47
CA GLU A 450 5.79 16.20 29.55
C GLU A 450 6.31 17.32 28.59
N ALA A 451 5.77 17.42 27.37
CA ALA A 451 6.14 18.51 26.46
C ALA A 451 5.73 19.89 27.01
N ARG A 452 4.59 19.99 27.69
CA ARG A 452 4.13 21.20 28.34
C ARG A 452 5.04 21.58 29.51
N GLN A 453 5.47 20.60 30.30
CA GLN A 453 6.46 20.80 31.36
C GLN A 453 7.80 21.28 30.77
N ALA A 454 8.31 20.64 29.70
CA ALA A 454 9.55 21.05 29.05
C ALA A 454 9.48 22.51 28.56
N ALA A 455 8.39 22.86 27.86
CA ALA A 455 8.16 24.19 27.33
C ALA A 455 7.96 25.26 28.43
N GLN A 456 7.46 24.89 29.63
CA GLN A 456 7.34 25.78 30.76
C GLN A 456 8.69 26.01 31.46
N LEU A 457 9.52 24.97 31.53
CA LEU A 457 10.86 25.05 32.12
C LEU A 457 11.84 25.87 31.29
N ALA A 458 11.67 25.85 29.96
CA ALA A 458 12.48 26.62 29.01
C ALA A 458 11.61 27.30 27.95
N PRO A 459 10.89 28.36 28.29
CA PRO A 459 9.90 29.00 27.41
C PRO A 459 10.53 29.67 26.17
N GLU A 460 11.81 30.05 26.22
CA GLU A 460 12.52 30.64 25.09
C GLU A 460 13.12 29.62 24.12
N ASP A 461 13.06 28.33 24.45
CA ASP A 461 13.60 27.28 23.59
C ASP A 461 12.56 26.94 22.50
N ALA A 462 12.83 27.40 21.28
CA ALA A 462 11.97 27.18 20.12
C ALA A 462 11.76 25.68 19.80
N SER A 463 12.75 24.82 20.11
CA SER A 463 12.66 23.38 19.86
C SER A 463 11.65 22.72 20.82
N LEU A 464 11.62 23.12 22.07
CA LEU A 464 10.67 22.64 23.08
C LEU A 464 9.25 23.18 22.83
N GLN A 465 9.12 24.43 22.37
CA GLN A 465 7.84 24.97 21.91
C GLN A 465 7.32 24.20 20.68
N GLY A 466 8.22 23.86 19.75
CA GLY A 466 7.92 23.01 18.59
C GLY A 466 7.50 21.60 18.98
N LEU A 467 8.17 20.99 19.96
CA LEU A 467 7.80 19.68 20.51
C LEU A 467 6.39 19.71 21.12
N LEU A 468 6.08 20.73 21.92
CA LEU A 468 4.74 20.92 22.47
C LEU A 468 3.69 21.06 21.38
N THR A 469 3.95 21.85 20.36
CA THR A 469 3.05 22.03 19.22
C THR A 469 2.83 20.69 18.47
N THR A 470 3.89 19.92 18.25
CA THR A 470 3.82 18.61 17.58
C THR A 470 3.01 17.60 18.40
N THR A 471 3.24 17.53 19.71
CA THR A 471 2.49 16.61 20.60
C THR A 471 1.01 17.00 20.70
N LEU A 472 0.69 18.30 20.82
CA LEU A 472 -0.67 18.84 20.79
C LEU A 472 -1.40 18.50 19.47
N ALA A 473 -0.71 18.59 18.33
CA ALA A 473 -1.26 18.25 17.02
C ALA A 473 -1.66 16.77 16.88
N ALA A 474 -1.04 15.89 17.68
CA ALA A 474 -1.41 14.47 17.76
C ALA A 474 -2.58 14.20 18.72
N GLY A 475 -2.90 15.13 19.61
CA GLY A 475 -3.90 15.02 20.66
C GLY A 475 -5.35 15.10 20.18
N ASN A 476 -6.25 15.36 21.12
CA ASN A 476 -7.68 15.53 20.86
C ASN A 476 -8.00 16.88 20.17
N ARG A 477 -9.26 17.12 19.80
CA ARG A 477 -9.66 18.31 19.04
C ARG A 477 -9.29 19.61 19.74
N SER A 478 -9.51 19.74 21.05
CA SER A 478 -9.16 20.96 21.79
C SER A 478 -7.64 21.21 21.80
N GLN A 479 -6.84 20.14 21.89
CA GLN A 479 -5.38 20.21 21.84
C GLN A 479 -4.88 20.56 20.44
N GLN A 480 -5.55 20.04 19.38
CA GLN A 480 -5.27 20.43 18.00
C GLN A 480 -5.60 21.91 17.73
N ASP A 481 -6.66 22.44 18.32
CA ASP A 481 -7.00 23.86 18.23
C ASP A 481 -5.94 24.72 18.95
N GLU A 482 -5.43 24.28 20.12
CA GLU A 482 -4.29 24.92 20.79
C GLU A 482 -3.04 24.91 19.91
N ALA A 483 -2.74 23.76 19.27
CA ALA A 483 -1.61 23.66 18.34
C ALA A 483 -1.74 24.64 17.17
N ARG A 484 -2.94 24.77 16.61
CA ARG A 484 -3.22 25.70 15.50
C ARG A 484 -2.94 27.14 15.89
N LEU A 485 -3.44 27.59 17.05
CA LEU A 485 -3.19 28.94 17.56
C LEU A 485 -1.70 29.22 17.73
N ARG A 486 -0.94 28.24 18.24
CA ARG A 486 0.52 28.35 18.37
C ARG A 486 1.20 28.48 17.02
N LEU A 487 0.81 27.68 16.03
CA LEU A 487 1.36 27.75 14.67
C LEU A 487 1.02 29.07 13.97
N GLU A 488 -0.19 29.58 14.19
CA GLU A 488 -0.59 30.92 13.67
C GLU A 488 0.27 32.01 14.28
N ALA A 489 0.55 31.96 15.59
CA ALA A 489 1.45 32.91 16.24
C ALA A 489 2.89 32.84 15.71
N THR A 490 3.41 31.60 15.51
CA THR A 490 4.74 31.39 14.91
C THR A 490 4.80 31.94 13.49
N LEU A 491 3.80 31.66 12.66
CA LEU A 491 3.74 32.11 11.26
C LEU A 491 3.48 33.62 11.12
N ALA A 492 2.91 34.25 12.13
CA ALA A 492 2.80 35.72 12.17
C ALA A 492 4.18 36.39 12.34
N GLN A 493 5.11 35.71 13.03
CA GLN A 493 6.49 36.22 13.22
C GLN A 493 7.43 35.72 12.11
N HIS A 494 7.24 34.46 11.64
CA HIS A 494 8.07 33.79 10.66
C HIS A 494 7.19 33.20 9.55
N PRO A 495 6.70 33.99 8.58
CA PRO A 495 5.78 33.51 7.54
C PRO A 495 6.36 32.46 6.62
N ASP A 496 7.70 32.37 6.56
CA ASP A 496 8.46 31.40 5.74
C ASP A 496 8.94 30.17 6.52
N ASP A 497 8.42 29.92 7.71
CA ASP A 497 8.73 28.70 8.47
C ASP A 497 8.04 27.48 7.82
N ALA A 498 8.82 26.73 7.03
CA ALA A 498 8.34 25.54 6.32
C ALA A 498 7.77 24.47 7.25
N VAL A 499 8.35 24.30 8.44
CA VAL A 499 7.90 23.28 9.41
C VAL A 499 6.55 23.68 10.00
N ALA A 500 6.39 24.94 10.39
CA ALA A 500 5.13 25.44 10.92
C ALA A 500 4.03 25.42 9.85
N LEU A 501 4.33 25.77 8.59
CA LEU A 501 3.40 25.65 7.46
C LEU A 501 2.97 24.20 7.23
N MET A 502 3.90 23.25 7.21
CA MET A 502 3.59 21.82 7.06
C MET A 502 2.71 21.31 8.20
N GLN A 503 3.04 21.63 9.45
CA GLN A 503 2.25 21.21 10.61
C GLN A 503 0.83 21.79 10.58
N ARG A 504 0.67 23.08 10.23
CA ARG A 504 -0.65 23.69 10.06
C ARG A 504 -1.43 23.06 8.91
N GLY A 505 -0.75 22.76 7.81
CA GLY A 505 -1.33 22.02 6.69
C GLY A 505 -1.92 20.66 7.11
N TYR A 506 -1.20 19.87 7.89
CA TYR A 506 -1.71 18.58 8.41
C TYR A 506 -2.88 18.77 9.40
N LEU A 507 -2.86 19.80 10.25
CA LEU A 507 -4.00 20.12 11.12
C LEU A 507 -5.24 20.52 10.30
N ASN A 508 -5.06 21.32 9.23
CA ASN A 508 -6.14 21.68 8.32
C ASN A 508 -6.70 20.47 7.57
N GLN A 509 -5.86 19.50 7.19
CA GLN A 509 -6.35 18.23 6.64
C GLN A 509 -7.20 17.44 7.66
N LYS A 510 -6.73 17.31 8.92
CA LYS A 510 -7.52 16.67 9.99
C LYS A 510 -8.84 17.38 10.28
N ALA A 511 -8.84 18.71 10.17
CA ALA A 511 -10.04 19.54 10.33
C ALA A 511 -10.99 19.49 9.13
N ARG A 512 -10.63 18.78 8.06
CA ARG A 512 -11.35 18.71 6.76
C ARG A 512 -11.43 20.06 6.05
N GLU A 513 -10.35 20.84 6.12
CA GLU A 513 -10.17 22.13 5.44
C GLU A 513 -9.10 21.99 4.33
N PRO A 514 -9.34 21.22 3.26
CA PRO A 514 -8.31 20.85 2.29
C PRO A 514 -7.77 22.02 1.50
N ALA A 515 -8.58 23.05 1.24
CA ALA A 515 -8.12 24.25 0.55
C ALA A 515 -7.06 25.01 1.35
N ARG A 516 -7.23 25.11 2.69
CA ARG A 516 -6.25 25.73 3.58
C ARG A 516 -5.00 24.86 3.69
N ALA A 517 -5.17 23.55 3.81
CA ALA A 517 -4.05 22.61 3.83
C ALA A 517 -3.19 22.71 2.57
N LEU A 518 -3.83 22.76 1.39
CA LEU A 518 -3.14 22.91 0.11
C LEU A 518 -2.38 24.25 0.02
N ALA A 519 -2.97 25.34 0.52
CA ALA A 519 -2.31 26.63 0.55
C ALA A 519 -1.06 26.60 1.44
N ASP A 520 -1.14 25.96 2.62
CA ASP A 520 -0.01 25.82 3.54
C ASP A 520 1.11 24.96 2.94
N PHE A 521 0.79 23.80 2.32
CA PHE A 521 1.79 22.95 1.69
C PHE A 521 2.47 23.62 0.49
N ARG A 522 1.74 24.42 -0.30
CA ARG A 522 2.33 25.23 -1.39
C ARG A 522 3.23 26.31 -0.86
N ALA A 523 2.82 27.00 0.20
CA ALA A 523 3.64 27.99 0.87
C ALA A 523 4.92 27.37 1.44
N ALA A 524 4.81 26.18 2.05
CA ALA A 524 5.97 25.43 2.55
C ALA A 524 6.95 25.07 1.42
N GLU A 525 6.46 24.56 0.28
CA GLU A 525 7.31 24.25 -0.88
C GLU A 525 8.02 25.49 -1.42
N ALA A 526 7.31 26.61 -1.49
CA ALA A 526 7.86 27.89 -1.99
C ALA A 526 9.03 28.42 -1.15
N THR A 527 9.15 28.00 0.13
CA THR A 527 10.31 28.36 0.97
C THR A 527 11.60 27.68 0.52
N GLY A 528 11.52 26.62 -0.27
CA GLY A 528 12.67 25.77 -0.65
C GLY A 528 13.24 24.91 0.49
N ARG A 529 12.67 24.98 1.70
CA ARG A 529 13.12 24.24 2.91
C ARG A 529 12.20 23.07 3.28
N ALA A 530 11.03 22.96 2.62
CA ALA A 530 10.12 21.84 2.82
C ALA A 530 10.71 20.51 2.33
N PRO A 531 10.35 19.38 2.96
CA PRO A 531 10.72 18.07 2.44
C PRO A 531 10.24 17.89 0.99
N ARG A 532 11.03 17.23 0.16
CA ARG A 532 10.67 16.97 -1.25
C ARG A 532 9.38 16.15 -1.39
N SER A 533 8.99 15.41 -0.34
CA SER A 533 7.72 14.68 -0.25
C SER A 533 6.48 15.57 -0.15
N VAL A 534 6.60 16.88 0.09
CA VAL A 534 5.47 17.81 0.19
C VAL A 534 4.57 17.80 -1.05
N VAL A 535 5.12 17.46 -2.21
CA VAL A 535 4.35 17.28 -3.45
C VAL A 535 3.27 16.19 -3.31
N ILE A 536 3.50 15.17 -2.50
CA ILE A 536 2.52 14.11 -2.21
C ILE A 536 1.43 14.65 -1.28
N ASP A 537 1.80 15.45 -0.27
CA ASP A 537 0.85 16.09 0.64
C ASP A 537 -0.07 17.07 -0.11
N GLN A 538 0.52 17.87 -1.02
CA GLN A 538 -0.25 18.75 -1.92
C GLN A 538 -1.24 17.95 -2.78
N ALA A 539 -0.82 16.81 -3.29
CA ALA A 539 -1.66 15.97 -4.12
C ALA A 539 -2.87 15.42 -3.35
N TYR A 540 -2.66 14.91 -2.14
CA TYR A 540 -3.76 14.46 -1.30
C TYR A 540 -4.68 15.60 -0.86
N ALA A 541 -4.13 16.78 -0.57
CA ALA A 541 -4.93 17.95 -0.26
C ALA A 541 -5.74 18.44 -1.49
N SER A 542 -5.16 18.41 -2.70
CA SER A 542 -5.87 18.69 -3.96
C SER A 542 -7.02 17.70 -4.19
N ALA A 543 -6.79 16.41 -4.01
CA ALA A 543 -7.82 15.40 -4.16
C ALA A 543 -8.97 15.58 -3.15
N ALA A 544 -8.63 15.86 -1.89
CA ALA A 544 -9.61 16.16 -0.86
C ALA A 544 -10.43 17.44 -1.16
N ASN A 545 -9.83 18.39 -1.88
CA ASN A 545 -10.50 19.61 -2.35
C ASN A 545 -11.32 19.40 -3.64
N GLY A 546 -11.38 18.15 -4.18
CA GLY A 546 -12.13 17.81 -5.39
C GLY A 546 -11.35 18.01 -6.70
N ASP A 547 -10.09 18.49 -6.65
CA ASP A 547 -9.26 18.66 -7.84
C ASP A 547 -8.43 17.40 -8.11
N HIS A 548 -9.11 16.33 -8.54
CA HIS A 548 -8.47 15.06 -8.89
C HIS A 548 -7.48 15.16 -10.06
N PRO A 549 -7.73 15.95 -11.12
CA PRO A 549 -6.76 16.13 -12.18
C PRO A 549 -5.43 16.71 -11.70
N GLN A 550 -5.47 17.73 -10.84
CA GLN A 550 -4.27 18.31 -10.24
C GLN A 550 -3.58 17.31 -9.31
N ALA A 551 -4.33 16.58 -8.49
CA ALA A 551 -3.79 15.54 -7.63
C ALA A 551 -3.03 14.47 -8.42
N VAL A 552 -3.60 13.99 -9.53
CA VAL A 552 -2.94 13.01 -10.43
C VAL A 552 -1.66 13.58 -11.02
N THR A 553 -1.67 14.85 -11.45
CA THR A 553 -0.48 15.52 -11.99
C THR A 553 0.65 15.58 -10.96
N LEU A 554 0.35 15.99 -9.72
CA LEU A 554 1.31 16.06 -8.63
C LEU A 554 1.87 14.69 -8.24
N LEU A 555 1.00 13.65 -8.16
CA LEU A 555 1.44 12.28 -7.84
C LEU A 555 2.31 11.68 -8.96
N ARG A 556 2.02 11.95 -10.23
CA ARG A 556 2.90 11.56 -11.35
C ARG A 556 4.26 12.23 -11.24
N SER A 557 4.28 13.55 -10.95
CA SER A 557 5.53 14.26 -10.68
C SER A 557 6.32 13.65 -9.51
N ALA A 558 5.63 13.15 -8.46
CA ALA A 558 6.29 12.46 -7.35
C ALA A 558 6.95 11.13 -7.81
N ILE A 559 6.30 10.37 -8.70
CA ILE A 559 6.91 9.16 -9.30
C ILE A 559 8.11 9.53 -10.16
N ASP A 560 8.00 10.56 -11.02
CA ASP A 560 9.10 11.01 -11.88
C ASP A 560 10.31 11.49 -11.05
N ARG A 561 10.07 12.23 -9.96
CA ARG A 561 11.13 12.66 -9.02
C ARG A 561 11.75 11.46 -8.28
N ALA A 562 10.96 10.44 -7.98
CA ALA A 562 11.47 9.21 -7.37
C ALA A 562 12.36 8.41 -8.33
N ASP A 563 11.98 8.36 -9.61
CA ASP A 563 12.77 7.71 -10.67
C ASP A 563 14.08 8.47 -10.96
N ALA A 564 14.05 9.79 -10.84
CA ALA A 564 15.24 10.63 -10.93
C ALA A 564 16.15 10.56 -9.67
N GLY A 565 15.74 9.82 -8.63
CA GLY A 565 16.48 9.74 -7.36
C GLY A 565 16.38 11.00 -6.48
N GLU A 566 15.51 11.94 -6.84
CA GLU A 566 15.31 13.19 -6.10
C GLU A 566 14.41 13.00 -4.88
N LEU A 567 13.46 12.05 -4.95
CA LEU A 567 12.51 11.74 -3.89
C LEU A 567 12.64 10.25 -3.52
N PRO A 568 13.25 9.90 -2.38
CA PRO A 568 13.36 8.51 -1.99
C PRO A 568 11.97 7.99 -1.57
N LEU A 569 11.42 7.06 -2.34
CA LEU A 569 10.20 6.34 -2.01
C LEU A 569 10.55 4.87 -1.83
N ASP A 570 10.19 4.30 -0.68
CA ASP A 570 10.25 2.85 -0.50
C ASP A 570 9.17 2.14 -1.34
N ALA A 571 9.25 0.81 -1.44
CA ALA A 571 8.33 0.02 -2.26
C ALA A 571 6.86 0.21 -1.86
N HIS A 572 6.58 0.37 -0.56
CA HIS A 572 5.23 0.58 -0.03
C HIS A 572 4.71 1.98 -0.34
N GLN A 573 5.53 3.01 -0.13
CA GLN A 573 5.20 4.40 -0.46
C GLN A 573 4.94 4.55 -1.96
N ARG A 574 5.81 3.99 -2.81
CA ARG A 574 5.62 3.99 -4.26
C ARG A 574 4.33 3.29 -4.68
N TYR A 575 4.02 2.14 -4.07
CA TYR A 575 2.76 1.46 -4.28
C TYR A 575 1.57 2.35 -3.91
N ASN A 576 1.60 3.03 -2.75
CA ASN A 576 0.51 3.91 -2.29
C ASN A 576 0.28 5.08 -3.24
N VAL A 577 1.35 5.73 -3.72
CA VAL A 577 1.27 6.83 -4.70
C VAL A 577 0.64 6.34 -6.01
N ARG A 578 1.10 5.22 -6.56
CA ARG A 578 0.55 4.62 -7.79
C ARG A 578 -0.91 4.18 -7.63
N ASN A 579 -1.27 3.67 -6.46
CA ASN A 579 -2.66 3.30 -6.14
C ASN A 579 -3.56 4.54 -6.04
N ALA A 580 -3.08 5.62 -5.46
CA ALA A 580 -3.80 6.88 -5.41
C ALA A 580 -4.04 7.46 -6.81
N ILE A 581 -3.03 7.43 -7.71
CA ILE A 581 -3.19 7.83 -9.10
C ILE A 581 -4.28 6.99 -9.78
N ALA A 582 -4.22 5.65 -9.61
CA ALA A 582 -5.19 4.73 -10.20
C ALA A 582 -6.63 5.02 -9.74
N ASN A 583 -6.82 5.38 -8.47
CA ASN A 583 -8.12 5.67 -7.88
C ASN A 583 -8.65 7.05 -8.31
N TYR A 584 -7.83 8.10 -8.26
CA TYR A 584 -8.24 9.46 -8.61
C TYR A 584 -8.46 9.64 -10.13
N SER A 585 -7.79 8.86 -10.97
CA SER A 585 -7.98 8.90 -12.43
C SER A 585 -9.18 8.08 -12.92
N ARG A 586 -9.92 7.39 -12.03
CA ARG A 586 -11.05 6.56 -12.43
C ARG A 586 -12.36 7.33 -12.40
N GLU A 587 -12.77 7.82 -13.56
CA GLU A 587 -14.05 8.51 -13.75
C GLU A 587 -15.18 7.57 -14.19
N TRP A 588 -14.86 6.47 -14.86
CA TRP A 588 -15.84 5.51 -15.36
C TRP A 588 -15.32 4.07 -15.27
N GLY A 589 -16.22 3.13 -15.37
CA GLY A 589 -15.87 1.71 -15.42
C GLY A 589 -17.03 0.84 -15.86
N VAL A 590 -16.71 -0.41 -16.16
CA VAL A 590 -17.66 -1.46 -16.51
C VAL A 590 -17.44 -2.65 -15.62
N ILE A 591 -18.52 -3.23 -15.13
CA ILE A 591 -18.52 -4.42 -14.29
C ILE A 591 -19.39 -5.46 -14.95
N ALA A 592 -18.81 -6.59 -15.34
CA ALA A 592 -19.55 -7.76 -15.78
C ALA A 592 -19.43 -8.86 -14.74
N SER A 593 -20.53 -9.47 -14.37
CA SER A 593 -20.52 -10.58 -13.43
C SER A 593 -21.46 -11.69 -13.81
N ALA A 594 -21.10 -12.91 -13.46
CA ALA A 594 -21.96 -14.08 -13.51
C ALA A 594 -21.85 -14.82 -12.17
N GLY A 595 -22.98 -15.29 -11.63
CA GLY A 595 -23.00 -15.96 -10.35
C GLY A 595 -23.92 -17.15 -10.36
N PHE A 596 -23.44 -18.28 -9.82
CA PHE A 596 -24.23 -19.45 -9.49
C PHE A 596 -24.61 -19.36 -8.02
N ARG A 597 -25.89 -19.32 -7.70
CA ARG A 597 -26.49 -19.08 -6.37
C ARG A 597 -26.05 -17.79 -5.67
N GLY A 598 -24.93 -17.20 -6.05
CA GLY A 598 -24.21 -16.19 -5.30
C GLY A 598 -24.18 -14.79 -5.90
N ALA A 599 -25.12 -14.38 -6.75
CA ALA A 599 -25.20 -13.04 -7.34
C ALA A 599 -25.28 -11.89 -6.30
N ARG A 600 -25.20 -12.18 -5.02
CA ARG A 600 -25.35 -11.25 -3.90
C ARG A 600 -24.05 -10.60 -3.42
N GLN A 601 -22.91 -10.92 -4.00
CA GLN A 601 -21.61 -10.65 -3.36
C GLN A 601 -20.89 -9.39 -3.82
N ALA A 602 -21.31 -8.75 -4.87
CA ALA A 602 -20.69 -7.49 -5.26
C ALA A 602 -21.52 -6.32 -4.73
N ALA A 603 -20.85 -5.30 -4.23
CA ALA A 603 -21.46 -4.02 -3.86
C ALA A 603 -22.32 -3.43 -4.98
N THR A 604 -22.11 -3.89 -6.19
CA THR A 604 -22.80 -3.54 -7.42
C THR A 604 -24.08 -4.34 -7.67
N ASN A 605 -24.31 -5.44 -6.94
CA ASN A 605 -25.44 -6.36 -7.17
C ASN A 605 -26.64 -6.09 -6.28
N VAL A 606 -26.84 -4.85 -5.87
CA VAL A 606 -27.98 -4.45 -5.03
C VAL A 606 -29.34 -4.80 -5.66
N GLY A 607 -29.43 -4.91 -6.96
CA GLY A 607 -30.69 -5.27 -7.64
C GLY A 607 -31.02 -6.75 -7.73
N GLY A 608 -30.06 -7.65 -7.48
CA GLY A 608 -30.23 -9.10 -7.63
C GLY A 608 -31.08 -9.78 -6.56
N ALA A 609 -31.34 -9.09 -5.44
CA ALA A 609 -32.12 -9.66 -4.33
C ALA A 609 -33.63 -9.81 -4.61
N ALA A 610 -34.11 -9.30 -5.73
CA ALA A 610 -35.55 -9.21 -5.98
C ALA A 610 -36.23 -10.54 -6.30
N ILE A 611 -35.49 -11.60 -6.61
CA ILE A 611 -36.09 -12.89 -6.95
C ILE A 611 -35.26 -13.99 -6.27
N SER A 612 -35.69 -14.40 -5.09
CA SER A 612 -35.21 -15.65 -4.51
C SER A 612 -36.03 -16.79 -5.13
N THR A 613 -35.46 -17.45 -6.10
CA THR A 613 -36.01 -18.74 -6.54
C THR A 613 -35.39 -19.83 -5.69
N PRO A 614 -36.18 -20.77 -5.19
CA PRO A 614 -35.62 -21.98 -4.59
C PRO A 614 -34.94 -22.80 -5.70
N GLY A 615 -33.74 -23.30 -5.44
CA GLY A 615 -33.00 -24.13 -6.40
C GLY A 615 -31.75 -23.46 -6.94
N ASP A 616 -31.04 -24.16 -7.82
CA ASP A 616 -29.82 -23.67 -8.42
C ASP A 616 -30.12 -22.68 -9.56
N SER A 617 -29.51 -21.51 -9.55
CA SER A 617 -29.71 -20.46 -10.55
C SER A 617 -28.42 -19.79 -10.93
N VAL A 618 -28.33 -19.32 -12.17
CA VAL A 618 -27.22 -18.52 -12.70
C VAL A 618 -27.75 -17.18 -13.14
N PHE A 619 -27.14 -16.13 -12.60
CA PHE A 619 -27.43 -14.74 -12.95
C PHE A 619 -26.24 -14.09 -13.64
N SER A 620 -26.51 -13.17 -14.53
CA SER A 620 -25.50 -12.26 -15.07
C SER A 620 -25.87 -10.81 -14.82
N THR A 621 -24.87 -9.98 -14.61
CA THR A 621 -25.04 -8.53 -14.45
C THR A 621 -23.99 -7.83 -15.30
N LEU A 622 -24.41 -6.81 -16.03
CA LEU A 622 -23.53 -5.87 -16.71
C LEU A 622 -23.88 -4.48 -16.20
N GLU A 623 -22.91 -3.80 -15.61
CA GLU A 623 -23.06 -2.45 -15.08
C GLU A 623 -22.01 -1.53 -15.68
N ALA A 624 -22.41 -0.36 -16.14
CA ALA A 624 -21.51 0.73 -16.50
C ALA A 624 -21.81 1.91 -15.58
N PHE A 625 -20.75 2.55 -15.10
CA PHE A 625 -20.88 3.69 -14.20
C PHE A 625 -19.99 4.86 -14.62
N TRP A 626 -20.40 6.06 -14.22
CA TRP A 626 -19.66 7.29 -14.38
C TRP A 626 -19.70 8.13 -13.11
N ARG A 627 -18.57 8.67 -12.73
CA ARG A 627 -18.35 9.54 -11.57
C ARG A 627 -18.08 10.96 -12.05
N PRO A 628 -19.09 11.85 -12.01
CA PRO A 628 -18.91 13.24 -12.39
C PRO A 628 -17.85 13.90 -11.52
N PRO A 629 -16.78 14.50 -12.06
CA PRO A 629 -15.70 15.10 -11.27
C PRO A 629 -16.20 16.17 -10.27
N ALA A 630 -17.23 16.93 -10.64
CA ALA A 630 -17.82 17.98 -9.79
C ALA A 630 -18.45 17.49 -8.49
N PHE A 631 -18.73 16.20 -8.34
CA PHE A 631 -19.36 15.57 -7.16
C PHE A 631 -18.46 14.48 -6.56
N ASN A 632 -17.15 14.67 -6.68
CA ASN A 632 -16.16 13.73 -6.18
C ASN A 632 -15.15 14.50 -5.35
N ASP A 633 -15.38 14.56 -4.04
CA ASP A 633 -14.58 15.31 -3.08
C ASP A 633 -14.40 14.54 -1.76
N GLN A 634 -13.91 15.20 -0.72
CA GLN A 634 -13.74 14.61 0.61
C GLN A 634 -15.04 14.17 1.29
N HIS A 635 -16.19 14.76 0.90
CA HIS A 635 -17.50 14.44 1.50
C HIS A 635 -18.08 13.18 0.90
N GLY A 636 -17.77 12.92 -0.38
CA GLY A 636 -18.22 11.72 -1.04
C GLY A 636 -18.05 11.72 -2.55
N THR A 637 -18.56 10.65 -3.14
CA THR A 637 -18.52 10.42 -4.59
C THR A 637 -19.91 10.11 -5.09
N LEU A 638 -20.41 10.90 -6.03
CA LEU A 638 -21.63 10.60 -6.78
C LEU A 638 -21.27 9.69 -7.96
N GLU A 639 -22.04 8.64 -8.12
CA GLU A 639 -21.90 7.71 -9.23
C GLU A 639 -23.24 7.52 -9.94
N LEU A 640 -23.28 7.79 -11.23
CA LEU A 640 -24.40 7.48 -12.12
C LEU A 640 -24.11 6.14 -12.77
N TYR A 641 -25.08 5.23 -12.78
CA TYR A 641 -24.88 3.92 -13.37
C TYR A 641 -26.10 3.43 -14.14
N THR A 642 -25.81 2.56 -15.11
CA THR A 642 -26.80 1.74 -15.78
C THR A 642 -26.45 0.27 -15.59
N ARG A 643 -27.46 -0.57 -15.40
CA ARG A 643 -27.29 -1.99 -15.10
C ARG A 643 -28.26 -2.82 -15.91
N LEU A 644 -27.76 -3.90 -16.48
CA LEU A 644 -28.56 -4.97 -17.07
C LEU A 644 -28.42 -6.21 -16.20
N LEU A 645 -29.52 -6.74 -15.73
CA LEU A 645 -29.60 -7.99 -14.95
C LEU A 645 -30.35 -9.04 -15.78
N ASN A 646 -29.83 -10.25 -15.81
CA ASN A 646 -30.43 -11.36 -16.55
C ASN A 646 -30.30 -12.68 -15.77
N THR A 647 -31.33 -13.53 -15.82
CA THR A 647 -31.29 -14.91 -15.32
C THR A 647 -30.92 -15.82 -16.48
N LEU A 648 -29.73 -16.40 -16.46
CA LEU A 648 -29.24 -17.31 -17.52
C LEU A 648 -29.77 -18.71 -17.36
N TYR A 649 -29.93 -19.19 -16.14
CA TYR A 649 -30.40 -20.53 -15.80
C TYR A 649 -31.14 -20.48 -14.46
N ASP A 650 -32.21 -21.29 -14.36
CA ASP A 650 -32.96 -21.52 -13.12
C ASP A 650 -33.43 -22.98 -13.12
N GLU A 651 -32.99 -23.77 -12.15
CA GLU A 651 -33.42 -25.17 -11.97
C GLU A 651 -34.88 -25.22 -11.50
N GLY A 652 -35.39 -24.14 -10.91
CA GLY A 652 -36.65 -24.10 -10.20
C GLY A 652 -36.56 -24.76 -8.83
N GLY A 653 -37.62 -24.70 -8.10
CA GLY A 653 -37.72 -25.28 -6.75
C GLY A 653 -39.17 -25.39 -6.28
N THR A 654 -39.35 -25.84 -5.05
CA THR A 654 -40.65 -26.01 -4.43
C THR A 654 -40.96 -24.85 -3.51
N TYR A 655 -42.24 -24.37 -3.56
CA TYR A 655 -42.80 -23.41 -2.59
C TYR A 655 -43.57 -24.13 -1.51
N GLU A 656 -43.35 -23.78 -0.25
CA GLU A 656 -44.03 -24.40 0.90
C GLU A 656 -45.46 -23.89 1.13
N SER A 657 -45.91 -22.89 0.35
CA SER A 657 -47.16 -22.16 0.65
C SER A 657 -48.45 -22.79 0.08
N ILE A 658 -48.36 -23.93 -0.62
CA ILE A 658 -49.55 -24.52 -1.22
C ILE A 658 -50.18 -25.50 -0.24
N ARG A 659 -51.42 -25.18 0.11
CA ARG A 659 -52.19 -26.09 0.97
C ARG A 659 -52.57 -27.37 0.24
N ALA A 660 -52.14 -28.50 0.76
CA ALA A 660 -52.46 -29.83 0.26
C ALA A 660 -53.89 -30.29 0.67
N VAL A 661 -54.83 -29.42 0.36
CA VAL A 661 -56.26 -29.65 0.66
C VAL A 661 -57.10 -29.41 -0.58
N ASP A 662 -58.19 -30.15 -0.74
CA ASP A 662 -59.18 -29.88 -1.76
C ASP A 662 -59.91 -28.53 -1.42
N PRO A 663 -59.97 -27.59 -2.37
CA PRO A 663 -60.51 -26.27 -2.07
C PRO A 663 -62.04 -26.28 -1.88
N CYS A 664 -62.75 -27.30 -2.29
CA CYS A 664 -64.19 -27.45 -2.12
C CYS A 664 -64.58 -28.17 -0.81
N THR A 665 -63.88 -29.20 -0.47
CA THR A 665 -64.17 -30.02 0.72
C THR A 665 -63.34 -29.61 1.94
N GLY A 666 -62.17 -29.04 1.72
CA GLY A 666 -61.18 -28.74 2.78
C GLY A 666 -60.42 -29.95 3.28
N GLU A 667 -60.61 -31.09 2.65
CA GLU A 667 -59.99 -32.37 3.06
C GLU A 667 -58.62 -32.55 2.39
N SER A 668 -57.71 -33.19 3.11
CA SER A 668 -56.41 -33.59 2.54
C SER A 668 -56.50 -34.99 1.91
N THR A 669 -56.75 -34.99 0.61
CA THR A 669 -56.77 -36.22 -0.18
C THR A 669 -55.41 -36.53 -0.79
N PRO A 670 -55.10 -37.78 -1.24
CA PRO A 670 -53.92 -38.11 -1.99
C PRO A 670 -53.76 -37.27 -3.26
N ASP A 671 -54.84 -37.00 -3.96
CA ASP A 671 -54.86 -36.17 -5.16
C ASP A 671 -54.59 -34.69 -4.87
N ALA A 672 -55.12 -34.16 -3.75
CA ALA A 672 -54.80 -32.82 -3.31
C ALA A 672 -53.33 -32.66 -2.94
N ARG A 673 -52.74 -33.67 -2.30
CA ARG A 673 -51.30 -33.69 -1.99
C ARG A 673 -50.44 -33.77 -3.26
N ALA A 674 -50.75 -34.69 -4.15
CA ALA A 674 -50.07 -34.84 -5.42
C ALA A 674 -50.17 -33.57 -6.30
N ARG A 675 -51.28 -32.88 -6.22
CA ARG A 675 -51.47 -31.56 -6.85
C ARG A 675 -50.63 -30.50 -6.19
N ALA A 676 -50.61 -30.39 -4.87
CA ALA A 676 -49.80 -29.44 -4.13
C ALA A 676 -48.32 -29.64 -4.44
N ASP A 677 -47.83 -30.87 -4.49
CA ASP A 677 -46.46 -31.21 -4.86
C ASP A 677 -46.10 -30.80 -6.30
N ARG A 678 -47.01 -30.92 -7.24
CA ARG A 678 -46.80 -30.52 -8.64
C ARG A 678 -46.77 -28.99 -8.79
N LEU A 679 -47.73 -28.33 -8.14
CA LEU A 679 -47.90 -26.87 -8.25
C LEU A 679 -46.94 -26.10 -7.37
N SER A 680 -46.33 -26.70 -6.34
CA SER A 680 -45.29 -26.12 -5.54
C SER A 680 -43.99 -25.91 -6.30
N ARG A 681 -43.82 -26.53 -7.47
CA ARG A 681 -42.65 -26.35 -8.32
C ARG A 681 -42.77 -25.05 -9.12
N SER A 682 -41.80 -24.17 -8.97
CA SER A 682 -41.71 -22.94 -9.73
C SER A 682 -40.35 -22.80 -10.41
N ARG A 683 -40.38 -22.25 -11.61
CA ARG A 683 -39.21 -21.98 -12.41
C ARG A 683 -39.29 -20.56 -12.97
N SER A 684 -38.24 -19.78 -12.84
CA SER A 684 -38.17 -18.46 -13.44
C SER A 684 -37.92 -18.54 -14.92
N THR A 685 -38.37 -17.49 -15.63
CA THR A 685 -38.01 -17.31 -17.03
C THR A 685 -36.53 -16.99 -17.14
N THR A 686 -35.87 -17.56 -18.12
CA THR A 686 -34.45 -17.41 -18.39
C THR A 686 -34.19 -16.69 -19.71
N GLY A 687 -32.98 -16.15 -19.86
CA GLY A 687 -32.58 -15.45 -21.08
C GLY A 687 -33.19 -14.05 -21.20
N TRP A 688 -33.34 -13.57 -22.41
CA TRP A 688 -33.81 -12.23 -22.71
C TRP A 688 -35.15 -11.84 -22.02
N PRO A 689 -36.14 -12.72 -21.92
CA PRO A 689 -37.39 -12.41 -21.22
C PRO A 689 -37.24 -12.05 -19.75
N SER A 690 -36.12 -12.39 -19.10
CA SER A 690 -35.82 -12.05 -17.69
C SER A 690 -35.02 -10.76 -17.54
N THR A 691 -34.69 -10.08 -18.64
CA THR A 691 -33.80 -8.93 -18.62
C THR A 691 -34.46 -7.70 -17.98
N ILE A 692 -33.76 -7.15 -17.00
CA ILE A 692 -34.11 -5.93 -16.28
C ILE A 692 -33.02 -4.91 -16.55
N ALA A 693 -33.39 -3.73 -17.04
CA ALA A 693 -32.52 -2.55 -17.10
C ALA A 693 -32.77 -1.69 -15.86
N SER A 694 -31.71 -1.17 -15.28
CA SER A 694 -31.75 -0.22 -14.17
C SER A 694 -30.93 1.01 -14.51
N PHE A 695 -31.45 2.19 -14.13
CA PHE A 695 -30.75 3.47 -14.20
C PHE A 695 -30.78 4.04 -12.81
N GLY A 696 -29.62 4.33 -12.25
CA GLY A 696 -29.51 4.72 -10.87
C GLY A 696 -28.43 5.74 -10.59
N LEU A 697 -28.54 6.29 -9.42
CA LEU A 697 -27.50 7.09 -8.81
C LEU A 697 -27.13 6.49 -7.45
N ARG A 698 -25.85 6.56 -7.12
CA ARG A 698 -25.30 6.09 -5.86
C ARG A 698 -24.36 7.16 -5.32
N TYR A 699 -24.50 7.50 -4.04
CA TYR A 699 -23.60 8.41 -3.36
C TYR A 699 -22.86 7.66 -2.24
N ALA A 700 -21.53 7.64 -2.34
CA ALA A 700 -20.66 7.08 -1.33
C ALA A 700 -20.21 8.21 -0.39
N PHE A 701 -20.41 8.03 0.92
CA PHE A 701 -20.15 9.05 1.95
C PHE A 701 -18.66 9.01 2.38
N GLY A 702 -17.82 9.78 1.73
CA GLY A 702 -16.40 9.92 2.04
C GLY A 702 -15.72 8.55 2.18
N GLN A 703 -14.96 8.39 3.26
CA GLN A 703 -14.23 7.14 3.56
C GLN A 703 -14.97 6.23 4.56
N THR A 704 -16.26 6.45 4.79
CA THR A 704 -17.04 5.69 5.79
C THR A 704 -17.33 4.26 5.38
N GLY A 705 -17.20 3.92 4.09
CA GLY A 705 -17.66 2.66 3.52
C GLY A 705 -19.18 2.60 3.31
N LEU A 706 -19.94 3.65 3.71
CA LEU A 706 -21.37 3.74 3.55
C LEU A 706 -21.72 4.37 2.20
N SER A 707 -22.73 3.81 1.50
CA SER A 707 -23.31 4.45 0.33
C SER A 707 -24.83 4.31 0.33
N ALA A 708 -25.51 5.31 -0.23
CA ALA A 708 -26.93 5.31 -0.45
C ALA A 708 -27.23 5.44 -1.95
N GLY A 709 -28.25 4.77 -2.43
CA GLY A 709 -28.61 4.84 -3.83
C GLY A 709 -30.10 4.68 -4.08
N ILE A 710 -30.51 5.16 -5.24
CA ILE A 710 -31.84 4.98 -5.79
C ILE A 710 -31.71 4.60 -7.26
N GLU A 711 -32.50 3.62 -7.70
CA GLU A 711 -32.53 3.21 -9.10
C GLU A 711 -33.95 3.03 -9.61
N ARG A 712 -34.17 3.40 -10.88
CA ARG A 712 -35.34 3.07 -11.67
C ARG A 712 -35.09 1.77 -12.40
N ARG A 713 -35.95 0.79 -12.19
CA ARG A 713 -35.87 -0.55 -12.80
C ARG A 713 -36.96 -0.66 -13.86
N GLN A 714 -36.60 -1.27 -15.01
CA GLN A 714 -37.48 -1.45 -16.13
C GLN A 714 -37.28 -2.84 -16.75
N PHE A 715 -38.33 -3.55 -16.95
CA PHE A 715 -38.29 -4.82 -17.66
C PHE A 715 -38.16 -4.56 -19.17
N LEU A 716 -37.04 -5.04 -19.76
CA LEU A 716 -36.84 -5.04 -21.21
C LEU A 716 -37.48 -6.25 -21.88
N GLY A 717 -37.48 -7.38 -21.20
CA GLY A 717 -38.11 -8.59 -21.62
C GLY A 717 -39.47 -8.82 -20.90
N SER A 718 -40.24 -9.77 -21.37
CA SER A 718 -41.47 -10.20 -20.69
C SER A 718 -41.12 -11.29 -19.68
N ALA A 719 -40.80 -10.91 -18.42
CA ALA A 719 -40.53 -11.88 -17.36
C ALA A 719 -41.84 -12.66 -17.07
N THR A 720 -41.84 -13.93 -17.41
CA THR A 720 -42.94 -14.84 -17.10
C THR A 720 -42.59 -15.62 -15.85
N ARG A 721 -43.41 -15.50 -14.81
CA ARG A 721 -43.28 -16.33 -13.61
C ARG A 721 -44.55 -17.20 -13.60
N SER A 722 -44.36 -18.50 -13.60
CA SER A 722 -45.43 -19.45 -13.34
C SER A 722 -45.45 -19.77 -11.85
N GLY A 723 -46.50 -19.48 -11.18
CA GLY A 723 -46.76 -19.80 -9.78
C GLY A 723 -48.28 -19.93 -9.59
N ASP A 724 -48.69 -20.69 -8.59
CA ASP A 724 -50.07 -20.72 -8.19
C ASP A 724 -50.51 -19.39 -7.66
N VAL A 725 -51.40 -18.81 -8.41
CA VAL A 725 -52.10 -17.63 -7.98
C VAL A 725 -53.43 -18.11 -7.45
N TYR A 726 -53.52 -18.42 -6.18
CA TYR A 726 -54.75 -18.77 -5.56
C TYR A 726 -55.64 -17.52 -5.42
N PRO A 727 -56.92 -17.60 -5.81
CA PRO A 727 -57.89 -16.63 -5.35
C PRO A 727 -57.89 -16.56 -3.83
N ALA A 728 -58.16 -15.41 -3.27
CA ALA A 728 -58.02 -15.10 -1.84
C ALA A 728 -58.84 -15.99 -0.90
N SER A 729 -59.73 -16.81 -1.42
CA SER A 729 -60.50 -17.77 -0.62
C SER A 729 -60.63 -19.13 -1.30
N ALA A 730 -60.64 -20.19 -0.51
CA ALA A 730 -60.92 -21.56 -1.00
C ALA A 730 -62.28 -21.66 -1.72
N ALA A 731 -63.25 -20.86 -1.30
CA ALA A 731 -64.58 -20.79 -1.92
C ALA A 731 -64.52 -20.30 -3.38
N VAL A 732 -63.62 -19.40 -3.74
CA VAL A 732 -63.44 -18.95 -5.12
C VAL A 732 -62.75 -20.01 -5.94
N GLN A 733 -61.74 -20.72 -5.38
CA GLN A 733 -61.11 -21.83 -6.05
C GLN A 733 -62.07 -22.96 -6.34
N CYS A 734 -62.93 -23.33 -5.39
CA CYS A 734 -63.99 -24.30 -5.56
C CYS A 734 -64.95 -23.93 -6.67
N ARG A 735 -65.42 -22.68 -6.69
CA ARG A 735 -66.33 -22.20 -7.75
C ARG A 735 -65.68 -22.28 -9.14
N LEU A 736 -64.38 -21.97 -9.24
CA LEU A 736 -63.61 -22.09 -10.48
C LEU A 736 -63.57 -23.55 -10.95
N GLN A 737 -63.34 -24.48 -10.06
CA GLN A 737 -63.36 -25.91 -10.39
C GLN A 737 -64.74 -26.39 -10.86
N LEU A 738 -65.80 -26.01 -10.16
CA LEU A 738 -67.17 -26.41 -10.49
C LEU A 738 -67.73 -25.74 -11.75
N ALA A 739 -67.25 -24.58 -12.16
CA ALA A 739 -67.70 -23.83 -13.35
C ALA A 739 -67.13 -24.41 -14.65
N LEU A 740 -66.24 -25.37 -14.60
CA LEU A 740 -65.64 -26.00 -15.76
C LEU A 740 -66.52 -27.19 -16.19
N ASN A 741 -66.90 -27.25 -17.44
CA ASN A 741 -67.74 -28.31 -17.99
C ASN A 741 -66.94 -29.07 -19.07
N PRO A 742 -66.62 -30.33 -18.92
CA PRO A 742 -66.84 -31.13 -17.70
C PRO A 742 -65.99 -30.57 -16.54
N PRO A 743 -66.46 -30.83 -15.30
CA PRO A 743 -65.63 -30.44 -14.14
C PRO A 743 -64.27 -31.09 -14.24
N LEU A 744 -63.26 -30.35 -14.34
CA LEU A 744 -61.90 -30.83 -14.41
C LEU A 744 -61.48 -31.30 -13.01
N GLU A 745 -61.12 -32.54 -12.83
CA GLU A 745 -60.36 -33.04 -11.68
C GLU A 745 -59.00 -32.33 -11.57
N ALA A 746 -58.75 -31.44 -12.47
CA ALA A 746 -57.50 -30.72 -12.67
C ALA A 746 -57.49 -29.36 -11.94
N SER A 747 -56.35 -29.00 -11.43
CA SER A 747 -56.12 -27.69 -10.83
C SER A 747 -56.06 -26.60 -11.89
N THR A 748 -56.43 -25.37 -11.48
CA THR A 748 -56.23 -24.19 -12.28
C THR A 748 -54.92 -23.48 -11.88
N LEU A 749 -54.18 -23.07 -12.88
CA LEU A 749 -52.97 -22.29 -12.70
C LEU A 749 -53.15 -20.91 -13.32
N ALA A 750 -52.98 -19.88 -12.49
CA ALA A 750 -52.87 -18.53 -12.99
C ALA A 750 -51.40 -18.21 -13.21
N ARG A 751 -51.08 -17.74 -14.42
CA ARG A 751 -49.76 -17.22 -14.77
C ARG A 751 -49.85 -15.75 -15.03
N TYR A 752 -48.79 -15.02 -14.63
CA TYR A 752 -48.68 -13.62 -15.00
C TYR A 752 -47.44 -13.40 -15.88
N ARG A 753 -47.58 -12.50 -16.83
CA ARG A 753 -46.48 -12.00 -17.63
C ARG A 753 -46.41 -10.50 -17.45
N LEU A 754 -45.26 -10.02 -17.01
CA LEU A 754 -45.04 -8.59 -16.88
C LEU A 754 -44.90 -7.95 -18.27
N ALA A 755 -45.50 -6.80 -18.49
CA ALA A 755 -45.39 -6.08 -19.76
C ALA A 755 -43.97 -5.55 -19.91
N SER A 756 -43.45 -5.59 -21.16
CA SER A 756 -42.23 -4.90 -21.53
C SER A 756 -42.36 -3.42 -21.20
N GLY A 757 -41.33 -2.80 -20.63
CA GLY A 757 -41.36 -1.41 -20.17
C GLY A 757 -41.97 -1.16 -18.79
N SER A 758 -42.61 -2.14 -18.16
CA SER A 758 -43.05 -2.07 -16.76
C SER A 758 -41.84 -2.16 -15.82
N GLY A 759 -41.96 -1.70 -14.60
CA GLY A 759 -40.83 -1.72 -13.62
C GLY A 759 -41.18 -0.98 -12.35
N GLY A 760 -40.20 -0.58 -11.61
CA GLY A 760 -40.37 0.06 -10.31
C GLY A 760 -39.12 0.83 -9.88
N TRP A 761 -39.08 1.14 -8.61
CA TRP A 761 -38.01 1.84 -7.98
C TRP A 761 -37.36 0.99 -6.90
N MET A 762 -36.09 1.22 -6.64
CA MET A 762 -35.40 0.65 -5.50
C MET A 762 -34.58 1.74 -4.81
N SER A 763 -34.73 1.84 -3.50
CA SER A 763 -33.84 2.62 -2.65
C SER A 763 -33.03 1.67 -1.77
N TYR A 764 -31.76 1.99 -1.54
CA TYR A 764 -30.88 1.10 -0.79
C TYR A 764 -29.76 1.83 -0.07
N LEU A 765 -29.28 1.19 0.97
CA LEU A 765 -28.06 1.52 1.69
C LEU A 765 -27.10 0.34 1.57
N THR A 766 -25.83 0.64 1.41
CA THR A 766 -24.76 -0.38 1.46
C THR A 766 -23.65 0.09 2.37
N TYR A 767 -23.04 -0.86 3.06
CA TYR A 767 -21.82 -0.66 3.82
C TYR A 767 -20.78 -1.66 3.38
N GLY A 768 -19.57 -1.19 3.10
CA GLY A 768 -18.44 -2.01 2.70
C GLY A 768 -17.21 -1.72 3.56
N TYR A 769 -16.62 -2.77 4.11
CA TYR A 769 -15.31 -2.74 4.75
C TYR A 769 -14.36 -3.66 4.00
N TYR A 770 -13.25 -3.12 3.52
CA TYR A 770 -12.30 -3.85 2.69
C TYR A 770 -10.88 -3.60 3.20
N HIS A 771 -10.24 -4.62 3.73
CA HIS A 771 -8.85 -4.59 4.15
C HIS A 771 -8.08 -5.70 3.44
N GLY A 772 -6.97 -5.35 2.80
CA GLY A 772 -6.13 -6.31 2.08
C GLY A 772 -6.81 -6.97 0.87
N THR A 773 -7.80 -6.31 0.24
CA THR A 773 -8.48 -6.80 -0.96
C THR A 773 -7.78 -6.42 -2.25
N ASP A 774 -6.89 -5.42 -2.20
CA ASP A 774 -6.12 -4.94 -3.33
C ASP A 774 -4.84 -5.77 -3.55
N LEU A 775 -4.29 -5.70 -4.75
CA LEU A 775 -3.02 -6.33 -5.05
C LEU A 775 -1.90 -5.62 -4.29
N ARG A 776 -1.21 -6.34 -3.42
CA ARG A 776 0.01 -5.90 -2.75
C ARG A 776 1.22 -6.35 -3.57
N THR A 777 1.98 -5.39 -4.12
CA THR A 777 3.20 -5.69 -4.88
C THR A 777 4.45 -5.70 -3.99
N ASP A 778 4.35 -5.14 -2.80
CA ASP A 778 5.39 -5.03 -1.79
C ASP A 778 5.59 -6.29 -0.92
N VAL A 779 4.58 -7.18 -0.87
CA VAL A 779 4.61 -8.44 -0.10
C VAL A 779 4.04 -9.60 -0.91
N ASN A 780 4.44 -10.83 -0.57
CA ASN A 780 3.96 -12.04 -1.24
C ASN A 780 2.71 -12.64 -0.60
N GLN A 781 2.41 -12.27 0.64
CA GLN A 781 1.25 -12.76 1.38
C GLN A 781 0.78 -11.73 2.40
N TRP A 782 -0.55 -11.63 2.58
CA TRP A 782 -1.15 -10.68 3.51
C TRP A 782 -2.53 -11.14 3.99
N TRP A 783 -3.00 -10.62 5.11
CA TRP A 783 -4.36 -10.85 5.60
C TRP A 783 -5.38 -10.08 4.77
N MET A 784 -6.51 -10.73 4.50
CA MET A 784 -7.65 -10.14 3.83
C MET A 784 -8.89 -10.28 4.72
N VAL A 785 -9.57 -9.16 4.96
CA VAL A 785 -10.88 -9.12 5.60
C VAL A 785 -11.80 -8.25 4.74
N SER A 786 -12.94 -8.77 4.34
CA SER A 786 -13.96 -8.00 3.64
C SER A 786 -15.32 -8.24 4.26
N GLY A 787 -15.99 -7.15 4.59
CA GLY A 787 -17.36 -7.14 5.08
C GLY A 787 -18.25 -6.33 4.13
N TYR A 788 -19.40 -6.88 3.81
CA TYR A 788 -20.38 -6.20 3.00
C TYR A 788 -21.76 -6.37 3.61
N ALA A 789 -22.50 -5.28 3.72
CA ALA A 789 -23.89 -5.28 4.14
C ALA A 789 -24.72 -4.39 3.22
N GLN A 790 -25.92 -4.79 2.92
CA GLN A 790 -26.88 -4.01 2.17
C GLN A 790 -28.27 -4.15 2.76
N GLY A 791 -29.08 -3.13 2.63
CA GLY A 791 -30.49 -3.15 2.95
C GLY A 791 -31.23 -2.18 2.05
N GLY A 792 -32.48 -2.50 1.71
CA GLY A 792 -33.21 -1.64 0.81
C GLY A 792 -34.69 -2.00 0.73
N TYR A 793 -35.38 -1.16 -0.02
CA TYR A 793 -36.77 -1.28 -0.30
C TYR A 793 -37.04 -1.13 -1.79
N THR A 794 -37.79 -2.07 -2.36
CA THR A 794 -38.26 -1.99 -3.74
C THR A 794 -39.76 -1.82 -3.77
N TRP A 795 -40.26 -1.01 -4.69
CA TRP A 795 -41.68 -0.87 -4.98
C TRP A 795 -41.87 -0.89 -6.49
N ASP A 796 -42.53 -1.95 -6.96
CA ASP A 796 -42.82 -2.15 -8.36
C ASP A 796 -44.30 -2.02 -8.59
N ASP A 797 -44.71 -1.23 -9.59
CA ASP A 797 -46.11 -1.15 -10.05
C ASP A 797 -46.12 -1.51 -11.55
N ASN A 798 -46.39 -2.76 -11.84
CA ASN A 798 -46.15 -3.36 -13.14
C ASN A 798 -47.47 -3.70 -13.81
N SER A 799 -47.64 -3.36 -15.09
CA SER A 799 -48.66 -3.91 -15.93
C SER A 799 -48.42 -5.39 -16.17
N ALA A 800 -49.40 -6.22 -15.96
CA ALA A 800 -49.26 -7.66 -16.10
C ALA A 800 -50.44 -8.24 -16.86
N HIS A 801 -50.15 -9.23 -17.68
CA HIS A 801 -51.12 -10.10 -18.32
C HIS A 801 -51.25 -11.39 -17.50
N PHE A 802 -52.45 -11.73 -17.06
CA PHE A 802 -52.75 -12.91 -16.28
C PHE A 802 -53.49 -13.92 -17.15
N THR A 803 -52.97 -15.15 -17.22
CA THR A 803 -53.64 -16.26 -17.90
C THR A 803 -54.14 -17.26 -16.84
N LEU A 804 -55.30 -17.73 -16.99
CA LEU A 804 -55.88 -18.80 -16.19
C LEU A 804 -55.95 -20.06 -17.06
N ASP A 805 -55.15 -21.07 -16.74
CA ASP A 805 -55.07 -22.31 -17.47
C ASP A 805 -55.56 -23.47 -16.60
N ALA A 806 -56.37 -24.38 -17.16
CA ALA A 806 -56.62 -25.69 -16.56
C ALA A 806 -55.43 -26.63 -16.88
N LEU A 807 -55.00 -27.37 -15.84
CA LEU A 807 -53.87 -28.32 -15.95
C LEU A 807 -54.39 -29.74 -15.89
N ASP A 808 -53.72 -30.66 -16.62
CA ASP A 808 -53.92 -32.07 -16.47
C ASP A 808 -53.28 -32.63 -15.18
N ALA A 809 -53.42 -33.92 -14.94
CA ALA A 809 -52.82 -34.62 -13.79
C ALA A 809 -51.30 -34.51 -13.75
N ASN A 810 -50.62 -34.20 -14.87
CA ASN A 810 -49.16 -33.99 -14.95
C ASN A 810 -48.74 -32.55 -14.76
N GLY A 811 -49.70 -31.60 -14.54
CA GLY A 811 -49.43 -30.20 -14.41
C GLY A 811 -49.23 -29.48 -15.75
N THR A 812 -49.61 -30.12 -16.90
CA THR A 812 -49.52 -29.51 -18.21
C THR A 812 -50.76 -28.72 -18.53
N PRO A 813 -50.66 -27.48 -19.08
CA PRO A 813 -51.83 -26.74 -19.48
C PRO A 813 -52.60 -27.44 -20.61
N VAL A 814 -53.83 -27.84 -20.36
CA VAL A 814 -54.70 -28.52 -21.36
C VAL A 814 -55.74 -27.58 -21.96
N ARG A 815 -56.13 -26.54 -21.23
CA ARG A 815 -57.15 -25.62 -21.70
C ARG A 815 -56.97 -24.23 -21.09
N ARG A 816 -56.97 -23.18 -21.89
CA ARG A 816 -57.03 -21.80 -21.42
C ARG A 816 -58.46 -21.45 -21.03
N ILE A 817 -58.64 -21.04 -19.78
CA ILE A 817 -59.94 -20.68 -19.22
C ILE A 817 -60.20 -19.18 -19.38
N GLY A 818 -59.14 -18.34 -19.24
CA GLY A 818 -59.29 -16.92 -19.37
C GLY A 818 -58.01 -16.15 -19.46
N ASP A 819 -58.12 -14.96 -20.00
CA ASP A 819 -57.05 -13.94 -20.03
C ASP A 819 -57.54 -12.66 -19.33
N ALA A 820 -56.65 -12.04 -18.58
CA ALA A 820 -56.96 -10.78 -17.88
C ALA A 820 -55.71 -9.87 -17.86
N HIS A 821 -55.98 -8.58 -17.88
CA HIS A 821 -54.95 -7.57 -17.65
C HIS A 821 -55.15 -6.96 -16.27
N GLY A 822 -54.08 -6.63 -15.61
CA GLY A 822 -54.10 -6.02 -14.29
C GLY A 822 -52.79 -5.36 -13.95
N ARG A 823 -52.75 -4.78 -12.74
CA ARG A 823 -51.51 -4.22 -12.18
C ARG A 823 -51.05 -5.09 -11.02
N LEU A 824 -49.78 -5.47 -11.08
CA LEU A 824 -49.08 -6.15 -9.99
C LEU A 824 -48.35 -5.10 -9.19
N HIS A 825 -48.77 -4.85 -7.98
CA HIS A 825 -48.05 -4.02 -7.03
C HIS A 825 -47.24 -4.92 -6.12
N ARG A 826 -45.88 -4.71 -6.10
CA ARG A 826 -44.95 -5.45 -5.28
C ARG A 826 -44.14 -4.52 -4.43
N GLU A 827 -44.10 -4.80 -3.14
CA GLU A 827 -43.27 -4.18 -2.15
C GLU A 827 -42.31 -5.21 -1.57
N GLN A 828 -41.04 -4.88 -1.45
CA GLN A 828 -40.07 -5.80 -0.92
C GLN A 828 -39.02 -5.07 -0.09
N TRP A 829 -38.90 -5.47 1.16
CA TRP A 829 -37.78 -5.15 2.02
C TRP A 829 -36.74 -6.27 1.91
N PHE A 830 -35.49 -5.90 1.81
CA PHE A 830 -34.40 -6.87 1.79
C PHE A 830 -33.21 -6.38 2.60
N ALA A 831 -32.51 -7.32 3.21
CA ALA A 831 -31.21 -7.09 3.81
C ALA A 831 -30.30 -8.28 3.53
N ALA A 832 -29.03 -8.02 3.31
CA ALA A 832 -28.01 -9.07 3.16
C ALA A 832 -26.69 -8.58 3.72
N ALA A 833 -25.94 -9.49 4.34
CA ALA A 833 -24.61 -9.22 4.85
C ALA A 833 -23.71 -10.42 4.58
N GLU A 834 -22.46 -10.14 4.30
CA GLU A 834 -21.42 -11.17 4.13
C GLU A 834 -20.10 -10.69 4.70
N LEU A 835 -19.46 -11.56 5.47
CA LEU A 835 -18.12 -11.34 6.02
C LEU A 835 -17.22 -12.45 5.51
N ARG A 836 -16.04 -12.08 5.01
CA ARG A 836 -14.97 -13.00 4.61
C ARG A 836 -13.69 -12.64 5.36
N ALA A 837 -13.00 -13.64 5.83
CA ALA A 837 -11.66 -13.50 6.42
C ALA A 837 -10.75 -14.58 5.87
N GLY A 838 -9.57 -14.21 5.44
CA GLY A 838 -8.64 -15.12 4.80
C GLY A 838 -7.24 -14.57 4.66
N ARG A 839 -6.40 -15.29 3.96
CA ARG A 839 -5.03 -14.89 3.67
C ARG A 839 -4.80 -14.94 2.15
N SER A 840 -4.34 -13.85 1.60
CA SER A 840 -4.03 -13.72 0.18
C SER A 840 -2.58 -14.13 -0.07
N PHE A 841 -2.36 -14.86 -1.17
CA PHE A 841 -1.06 -15.33 -1.63
C PHE A 841 -0.88 -14.93 -3.09
N ARG A 842 0.21 -14.25 -3.39
CA ARG A 842 0.63 -13.99 -4.75
C ARG A 842 1.40 -15.21 -5.27
N PHE A 843 1.05 -15.73 -6.44
CA PHE A 843 1.66 -16.94 -7.00
C PHE A 843 2.02 -16.76 -8.48
N GLY A 844 3.01 -17.55 -8.93
CA GLY A 844 3.58 -17.48 -10.28
C GLY A 844 5.03 -17.02 -10.28
N ALA A 845 5.73 -17.17 -11.40
CA ALA A 845 7.11 -16.74 -11.58
C ALA A 845 7.17 -15.26 -11.96
N GLY A 846 8.08 -14.51 -11.33
CA GLY A 846 8.27 -13.07 -11.60
C GLY A 846 7.26 -12.15 -10.92
N GLN A 847 7.04 -10.97 -11.50
CA GLN A 847 6.00 -10.03 -11.05
C GLN A 847 4.63 -10.51 -11.51
N THR A 848 4.03 -11.41 -10.76
CA THR A 848 2.73 -11.97 -11.14
C THR A 848 1.58 -11.17 -10.55
N HIS A 849 0.56 -11.00 -11.34
CA HIS A 849 -0.70 -10.34 -10.98
C HIS A 849 -1.78 -11.32 -10.50
N TRP A 850 -1.41 -12.56 -10.25
CA TRP A 850 -2.31 -13.59 -9.76
C TRP A 850 -2.28 -13.66 -8.24
N VAL A 851 -3.45 -13.65 -7.63
CA VAL A 851 -3.65 -13.77 -6.18
C VAL A 851 -4.66 -14.87 -5.91
N ALA A 852 -4.29 -15.84 -5.07
CA ALA A 852 -5.21 -16.80 -4.51
C ALA A 852 -5.49 -16.46 -3.05
N THR A 853 -6.76 -16.51 -2.67
CA THR A 853 -7.22 -16.18 -1.32
C THR A 853 -8.14 -17.27 -0.81
N PRO A 854 -7.66 -18.26 -0.08
CA PRO A 854 -8.50 -19.10 0.76
C PRO A 854 -9.08 -18.26 1.90
N TYR A 855 -10.39 -18.43 2.17
CA TYR A 855 -11.10 -17.68 3.18
C TYR A 855 -12.21 -18.49 3.84
N VAL A 856 -12.68 -18.02 4.99
CA VAL A 856 -13.94 -18.42 5.59
C VAL A 856 -14.96 -17.34 5.35
N VAL A 857 -16.18 -17.73 5.05
CA VAL A 857 -17.30 -16.82 4.79
C VAL A 857 -18.44 -17.08 5.76
N VAL A 858 -19.07 -16.00 6.22
CA VAL A 858 -20.36 -16.01 6.90
C VAL A 858 -21.29 -15.08 6.11
N GLY A 859 -22.45 -15.57 5.73
CA GLY A 859 -23.44 -14.82 4.96
C GLY A 859 -24.83 -14.97 5.55
N ALA A 860 -25.53 -13.84 5.66
CA ALA A 860 -26.90 -13.75 6.12
C ALA A 860 -27.75 -12.97 5.12
N ASP A 861 -28.99 -13.35 4.96
CA ASP A 861 -29.96 -12.59 4.19
C ASP A 861 -31.34 -12.64 4.83
N TRP A 862 -32.11 -11.60 4.57
CA TRP A 862 -33.50 -11.45 5.01
C TRP A 862 -34.33 -10.79 3.91
N LEU A 863 -35.58 -11.29 3.74
CA LEU A 863 -36.52 -10.83 2.76
C LEU A 863 -37.92 -10.76 3.37
N ASP A 864 -38.62 -9.66 3.16
CA ASP A 864 -40.07 -9.50 3.38
C ASP A 864 -40.68 -8.92 2.10
N GLN A 865 -41.38 -9.78 1.35
CA GLN A 865 -41.99 -9.40 0.07
C GLN A 865 -43.51 -9.50 0.19
N ARG A 866 -44.21 -8.50 -0.32
CA ARG A 866 -45.65 -8.42 -0.44
C ARG A 866 -46.01 -8.14 -1.90
N SER A 867 -46.73 -9.05 -2.51
CA SER A 867 -47.26 -8.89 -3.86
C SER A 867 -48.77 -8.80 -3.80
N ARG A 868 -49.31 -7.76 -4.38
CA ARG A 868 -50.74 -7.52 -4.42
C ARG A 868 -51.20 -7.27 -5.86
N VAL A 869 -52.22 -8.00 -6.28
CA VAL A 869 -52.96 -7.72 -7.52
C VAL A 869 -54.41 -7.54 -7.15
N ARG A 870 -55.05 -6.54 -7.69
CA ARG A 870 -56.48 -6.27 -7.50
C ARG A 870 -57.14 -6.19 -8.86
N ASP A 871 -58.45 -6.43 -8.86
CA ASP A 871 -59.35 -6.24 -10.02
C ASP A 871 -59.00 -7.09 -11.25
N ILE A 872 -58.51 -8.32 -11.05
CA ILE A 872 -58.35 -9.29 -12.13
C ILE A 872 -59.77 -9.78 -12.48
N ARG A 873 -60.26 -9.49 -13.69
CA ARG A 873 -61.54 -9.96 -14.22
C ARG A 873 -61.33 -10.90 -15.39
N TYR A 874 -61.84 -12.10 -15.29
CA TYR A 874 -61.80 -13.06 -16.38
C TYR A 874 -63.15 -13.06 -17.13
N PRO A 875 -63.18 -13.24 -18.46
CA PRO A 875 -64.40 -13.24 -19.24
C PRO A 875 -65.43 -14.25 -18.77
N LEU A 876 -65.00 -15.41 -18.24
CA LEU A 876 -65.89 -16.44 -17.65
C LEU A 876 -66.60 -16.00 -16.35
N PHE A 877 -66.08 -14.95 -15.67
CA PHE A 877 -66.59 -14.49 -14.40
C PHE A 877 -66.67 -12.95 -14.39
N PRO A 878 -67.43 -12.31 -15.25
CA PRO A 878 -67.42 -10.86 -15.46
C PRO A 878 -67.90 -10.06 -14.23
N ALA A 879 -68.69 -10.68 -13.37
CA ALA A 879 -69.20 -10.09 -12.14
C ALA A 879 -68.22 -10.23 -10.95
N GLN A 880 -67.13 -10.99 -11.09
CA GLN A 880 -66.22 -11.25 -9.99
C GLN A 880 -64.85 -10.70 -10.31
N SER A 881 -64.33 -9.93 -9.36
CA SER A 881 -62.91 -9.52 -9.39
C SER A 881 -62.10 -10.42 -8.47
N PHE A 882 -60.95 -10.84 -8.94
CA PHE A 882 -60.00 -11.64 -8.16
C PHE A 882 -58.87 -10.73 -7.64
N ALA A 883 -58.53 -10.94 -6.39
CA ALA A 883 -57.37 -10.29 -5.81
C ALA A 883 -56.32 -11.33 -5.42
N LEU A 884 -55.06 -11.00 -5.63
CA LEU A 884 -53.89 -11.80 -5.22
C LEU A 884 -53.16 -11.10 -4.11
N ASN A 885 -52.95 -11.78 -3.02
CA ASN A 885 -52.07 -11.34 -1.97
C ASN A 885 -51.10 -12.46 -1.67
N ASP A 886 -49.84 -12.23 -2.02
CA ASP A 886 -48.74 -13.15 -1.68
C ASP A 886 -47.81 -12.42 -0.74
N THR A 887 -47.51 -13.04 0.40
CA THR A 887 -46.56 -12.48 1.39
C THR A 887 -45.51 -13.54 1.66
N GLN A 888 -44.27 -13.22 1.34
CA GLN A 888 -43.15 -14.08 1.61
C GLN A 888 -42.21 -13.40 2.59
N ARG A 889 -41.95 -14.03 3.72
CA ARG A 889 -40.96 -13.61 4.69
C ARG A 889 -39.97 -14.76 4.93
N SER A 890 -38.72 -14.51 4.76
CA SER A 890 -37.67 -15.53 4.97
C SER A 890 -36.36 -14.89 5.35
N TRP A 891 -35.56 -15.64 6.10
CA TRP A 891 -34.19 -15.30 6.39
C TRP A 891 -33.32 -16.55 6.34
N SER A 892 -32.05 -16.36 6.08
CA SER A 892 -31.08 -17.44 6.03
C SER A 892 -29.72 -17.01 6.55
N LEU A 893 -29.02 -17.95 7.19
CA LEU A 893 -27.66 -17.77 7.69
C LEU A 893 -26.85 -19.00 7.34
N GLY A 894 -25.70 -18.81 6.72
CA GLY A 894 -24.76 -19.87 6.36
C GLY A 894 -23.32 -19.46 6.50
N ALA A 895 -22.46 -20.42 6.79
CA ALA A 895 -21.01 -20.22 6.84
C ALA A 895 -20.27 -21.38 6.21
N GLY A 896 -19.04 -21.13 5.77
CA GLY A 896 -18.22 -22.19 5.19
C GLY A 896 -16.91 -21.72 4.59
N PRO A 897 -16.13 -22.64 4.03
CA PRO A 897 -14.88 -22.34 3.34
C PRO A 897 -15.12 -21.82 1.93
N GLY A 898 -14.17 -21.02 1.46
CA GLY A 898 -14.13 -20.56 0.08
C GLY A 898 -12.71 -20.28 -0.40
N VAL A 899 -12.56 -20.16 -1.70
CA VAL A 899 -11.34 -19.73 -2.36
C VAL A 899 -11.68 -18.73 -3.46
N GLY A 900 -10.93 -17.66 -3.49
CA GLY A 900 -10.94 -16.69 -4.57
C GLY A 900 -9.63 -16.74 -5.34
N VAL A 901 -9.71 -16.61 -6.65
CA VAL A 901 -8.54 -16.43 -7.52
C VAL A 901 -8.77 -15.15 -8.31
N ARG A 902 -7.85 -14.19 -8.17
CA ARG A 902 -7.96 -12.90 -8.84
C ARG A 902 -6.75 -12.67 -9.72
N TYR A 903 -7.01 -12.23 -10.94
CA TYR A 903 -6.01 -11.76 -11.88
C TYR A 903 -6.17 -10.28 -12.11
N TRP A 904 -5.11 -9.53 -11.84
CA TRP A 904 -5.07 -8.09 -12.00
C TRP A 904 -4.42 -7.71 -13.32
N PHE A 905 -4.91 -6.64 -13.97
CA PHE A 905 -4.39 -6.14 -15.25
C PHE A 905 -4.63 -4.63 -15.40
N ARG A 906 -4.13 -4.04 -16.49
CA ARG A 906 -4.09 -2.59 -16.75
C ARG A 906 -3.19 -1.86 -15.74
N GLU A 907 -2.03 -2.40 -15.49
CA GLU A 907 -0.93 -1.70 -14.83
C GLU A 907 -0.15 -0.88 -15.86
N ASP A 908 0.33 0.30 -15.48
CA ASP A 908 1.30 1.08 -16.23
C ASP A 908 2.34 1.68 -15.27
N HIS A 909 3.23 2.49 -15.79
CA HIS A 909 4.30 3.11 -15.00
C HIS A 909 3.76 3.88 -13.78
N TYR A 910 2.68 4.63 -13.95
CA TYR A 910 2.10 5.47 -12.90
C TYR A 910 0.98 4.80 -12.11
N ASN A 911 0.32 3.79 -12.65
CA ASN A 911 -0.85 3.18 -12.04
C ASN A 911 -0.56 1.78 -11.54
N THR A 912 -1.09 1.44 -10.36
CA THR A 912 -1.28 0.04 -9.97
C THR A 912 -2.34 -0.61 -10.88
N PRO A 913 -2.43 -1.95 -10.94
CA PRO A 913 -3.47 -2.62 -11.71
C PRO A 913 -4.87 -2.12 -11.35
N ARG A 914 -5.60 -1.62 -12.33
CA ARG A 914 -6.91 -0.97 -12.15
C ARG A 914 -8.09 -1.87 -12.42
N SER A 915 -7.85 -2.99 -13.06
CA SER A 915 -8.87 -3.93 -13.49
C SER A 915 -8.52 -5.32 -13.02
N TYR A 916 -9.53 -6.14 -12.82
CA TYR A 916 -9.32 -7.51 -12.38
C TYR A 916 -10.42 -8.45 -12.89
N LEU A 917 -10.05 -9.72 -13.04
CA LEU A 917 -10.94 -10.85 -13.13
C LEU A 917 -10.89 -11.58 -11.79
N ASP A 918 -12.02 -11.72 -11.13
CA ASP A 918 -12.16 -12.40 -9.83
C ASP A 918 -13.06 -13.63 -9.98
N LEU A 919 -12.52 -14.78 -9.67
CA LEU A 919 -13.24 -16.06 -9.65
C LEU A 919 -13.31 -16.54 -8.21
N THR A 920 -14.51 -16.69 -7.67
CA THR A 920 -14.70 -17.19 -6.30
C THR A 920 -15.57 -18.42 -6.30
N VAL A 921 -15.20 -19.39 -5.48
CA VAL A 921 -15.98 -20.60 -5.20
C VAL A 921 -16.02 -20.79 -3.70
N GLN A 922 -17.22 -21.00 -3.15
CA GLN A 922 -17.41 -21.24 -1.73
C GLN A 922 -18.51 -22.25 -1.51
N TYR A 923 -18.37 -23.06 -0.47
CA TYR A 923 -19.41 -23.96 0.00
C TYR A 923 -19.90 -23.50 1.37
N ARG A 924 -21.20 -23.31 1.51
CA ARG A 924 -21.81 -22.91 2.78
C ARG A 924 -22.64 -24.00 3.37
N PHE A 925 -22.55 -24.12 4.67
CA PHE A 925 -23.43 -24.93 5.53
C PHE A 925 -24.48 -24.01 6.11
N ALA A 926 -25.74 -24.44 6.14
CA ALA A 926 -26.79 -23.69 6.81
C ALA A 926 -26.58 -23.76 8.34
N ILE A 927 -26.53 -22.58 8.98
CA ILE A 927 -26.42 -22.46 10.42
C ILE A 927 -27.79 -22.14 11.04
N GLY A 928 -28.66 -21.41 10.32
CA GLY A 928 -29.96 -21.02 10.80
C GLY A 928 -30.83 -20.40 9.70
N GLY A 929 -32.10 -20.19 10.02
CA GLY A 929 -33.05 -19.52 9.13
C GLY A 929 -34.26 -20.39 8.77
N GLY A 930 -35.34 -19.75 8.34
CA GLY A 930 -36.57 -20.41 7.85
C GLY A 930 -36.38 -21.01 6.45
N ASP A 931 -35.37 -20.54 5.69
CA ASP A 931 -35.04 -21.07 4.36
C ASP A 931 -33.58 -21.56 4.32
N THR A 932 -33.38 -22.72 4.91
CA THR A 932 -32.05 -23.36 4.97
C THR A 932 -31.49 -23.73 3.60
N GLN A 933 -32.32 -23.89 2.59
CA GLN A 933 -31.89 -24.23 1.22
C GLN A 933 -31.15 -23.05 0.56
N ARG A 934 -31.55 -21.82 0.88
CA ARG A 934 -30.83 -20.63 0.40
C ARG A 934 -29.45 -20.44 1.05
N ALA A 935 -29.30 -20.88 2.29
CA ALA A 935 -28.07 -20.70 3.06
C ALA A 935 -26.99 -21.73 2.71
N LYS A 936 -27.37 -22.92 2.19
CA LYS A 936 -26.44 -24.04 1.97
C LYS A 936 -26.12 -24.29 0.49
N GLY A 937 -24.99 -24.87 0.25
CA GLY A 937 -24.59 -25.40 -1.07
C GLY A 937 -23.39 -24.66 -1.66
N LEU A 938 -23.15 -24.93 -2.92
CA LEU A 938 -22.08 -24.34 -3.70
C LEU A 938 -22.50 -22.96 -4.21
N PHE A 939 -21.62 -21.96 -4.01
CA PHE A 939 -21.72 -20.61 -4.59
C PHE A 939 -20.48 -20.37 -5.43
N ALA A 940 -20.66 -19.90 -6.63
CA ALA A 940 -19.55 -19.52 -7.50
C ALA A 940 -19.85 -18.18 -8.16
N THR A 941 -18.85 -17.30 -8.24
CA THR A 941 -18.96 -16.02 -8.95
C THR A 941 -17.76 -15.76 -9.83
N ALA A 942 -18.00 -15.15 -10.97
CA ALA A 942 -16.98 -14.60 -11.84
C ALA A 942 -17.30 -13.10 -12.01
N ILE A 943 -16.33 -12.23 -11.75
CA ILE A 943 -16.49 -10.77 -11.84
C ILE A 943 -15.33 -10.23 -12.66
N LEU A 944 -15.65 -9.54 -13.74
CA LEU A 944 -14.72 -8.71 -14.50
C LEU A 944 -14.99 -7.25 -14.14
N TYR A 945 -13.99 -6.60 -13.59
CA TYR A 945 -13.99 -5.19 -13.26
C TYR A 945 -13.01 -4.45 -14.20
N TYR A 946 -13.52 -3.56 -15.04
CA TYR A 946 -12.75 -2.85 -16.07
C TYR A 946 -12.78 -1.32 -15.86
#